data_205249bf4d1aeefe5ba8d93e87a3deab
#
_entry.id   205249bf4d1aeefe5ba8d93e87a3deab
#
_cell.length_a   1.000
_cell.length_b   1.000
_cell.length_c   1.000
_cell.angle_alpha   90.00
_cell.angle_beta   90.00
_cell.angle_gamma   90.00
#
_symmetry.space_group_name_H-M   'P 1'
#
loop_
_entity.id
_entity.type
_entity.pdbx_description
1 polymer ?
#
loop_
_entity_poly.entity_id
_entity_poly.type
_entity_poly.pdbx_seq_one_letter_code
_entity_poly.pdbx_strand_id
1 'polypeptide(L)'
;MKELKVMTLIILCSSSFLFPQVDEKLKNDIRSTGYVHSPLPLDYSKSFETFGLTKTVLISDVLCDMEDMSQWSHSGIGSMSQTAERGISGKHSLRLVAPSYVDEIPQWGLGRGTSMASFDVGGKNWEKYNRIHLYVYPDCEGARTVYLNLYVENDGKIKVPDRYGREGYHEMNLINGQWNECFVEMSELPRDKVTKISLAIEVFGKERTMGDLLQFDVSHVTLQVVDKPEAVSGWKPAENRIIFSTSGYRPDSKKSAIVNVAKHNGKFQIVDDATSQVVYEGKIQPVKASIGSFETVDFTSYRREGRYRIRVGDITTAPFTIDANLWDDSAWRVLNFMFCERCGYPVPGKHGVCHTEVHGEYKGRIYPVNGGWHDAADMSQGFVQTGEIAFSMLEMANRAKEKGNTDLCLRLMEEALWGLDLVMKTRLENGDRFQGWGTNLWTDGYIGSTDDEGRHQVRAANSAFANFLFSGIEAYASMSIANDPMLRENLRKIAKEDFGFATKRFDELGFKEMGSRSSGHTGMTSHSQYMATMSWAASMLYKLTNEKHYADKAAQSIKYALQCQRTEPLNDANKTAGFFYRDLDRKSIVHFNHQSRDQVYMQALTALCEAQPHHPDYATWEKAIRLFGGYLKNIYRYVQPYGLIPSGVYQKDEVKDKKNFLAVQPMIGEDTDLTADFKEQLENGVRLDEEHYLRHFPVWFSFKGNAAVQLATGKAAALCGKFLNDKELMNIAEQQLFWIVGRNPFGQSLIWGEGSNYPQLYNALPGEMVGAIPVGMESRGNEDTPYWPQFNTATYKEVWGSSAGRWFSLISEF
;
A
#
# COMPACT_ATOMS: atom_id res chain seq x y z
N MET A 1 52.13 23.13 -44.01
CA MET A 1 51.40 23.58 -42.83
C MET A 1 49.92 23.60 -43.18
N LYS A 2 49.21 22.57 -42.74
CA LYS A 2 47.77 22.44 -42.96
C LYS A 2 47.07 22.73 -41.64
N GLU A 3 46.25 23.71 -41.60
CA GLU A 3 45.43 24.06 -40.47
C GLU A 3 44.37 22.95 -40.24
N LEU A 4 44.37 22.38 -39.06
CA LEU A 4 43.38 21.44 -38.62
C LEU A 4 42.25 22.26 -37.95
N LYS A 5 41.12 22.41 -38.66
CA LYS A 5 39.88 22.95 -38.07
C LYS A 5 39.26 21.89 -37.17
N VAL A 6 39.30 22.12 -35.88
CA VAL A 6 38.54 21.35 -34.90
C VAL A 6 37.09 21.84 -34.97
N MET A 7 36.23 20.99 -35.56
CA MET A 7 34.80 21.18 -35.59
C MET A 7 34.24 20.61 -34.26
N THR A 8 33.96 21.51 -33.33
CA THR A 8 33.27 21.15 -32.07
C THR A 8 31.83 20.80 -32.41
N LEU A 9 31.51 19.51 -32.41
CA LEU A 9 30.16 18.99 -32.54
C LEU A 9 29.45 19.20 -31.20
N ILE A 10 28.66 20.27 -31.08
CA ILE A 10 27.73 20.44 -29.96
C ILE A 10 26.60 19.46 -30.21
N ILE A 11 26.68 18.31 -29.56
CA ILE A 11 25.55 17.40 -29.43
C ILE A 11 24.59 18.08 -28.44
N LEU A 12 23.58 18.75 -28.97
CA LEU A 12 22.38 19.10 -28.26
C LEU A 12 21.67 17.79 -27.88
N CYS A 13 22.02 17.21 -26.75
CA CYS A 13 21.13 16.27 -26.08
C CYS A 13 19.88 17.03 -25.68
N SER A 14 18.90 17.07 -26.56
CA SER A 14 17.52 17.30 -26.19
C SER A 14 17.09 16.12 -25.31
N SER A 15 17.42 16.20 -24.02
CA SER A 15 16.77 15.40 -23.02
C SER A 15 15.31 15.85 -22.97
N SER A 16 14.48 15.31 -23.85
CA SER A 16 13.05 15.22 -23.64
C SER A 16 12.91 14.43 -22.35
N PHE A 17 12.68 15.13 -21.24
CA PHE A 17 12.20 14.54 -20.00
C PHE A 17 10.79 14.01 -20.28
N LEU A 18 10.76 12.84 -20.90
CA LEU A 18 9.56 12.02 -20.95
C LEU A 18 9.24 11.66 -19.51
N PHE A 19 8.03 11.99 -19.05
CA PHE A 19 7.39 11.14 -18.06
C PHE A 19 7.63 9.71 -18.52
N PRO A 20 7.83 8.73 -17.65
CA PRO A 20 7.85 7.37 -18.08
C PRO A 20 6.49 7.08 -18.73
N GLN A 21 6.36 7.41 -19.99
CA GLN A 21 5.30 6.87 -20.82
C GLN A 21 5.44 5.37 -20.68
N VAL A 22 4.33 4.71 -20.47
CA VAL A 22 4.26 3.26 -20.56
C VAL A 22 4.99 2.87 -21.83
N ASP A 23 5.96 1.97 -21.68
CA ASP A 23 6.83 1.58 -22.77
C ASP A 23 5.96 1.14 -23.98
N GLU A 24 6.09 1.81 -25.09
CA GLU A 24 5.38 1.45 -26.32
C GLU A 24 5.68 0.01 -26.75
N LYS A 25 6.84 -0.52 -26.36
CA LYS A 25 7.17 -1.92 -26.54
C LYS A 25 6.19 -2.83 -25.79
N LEU A 26 5.91 -2.52 -24.50
CA LEU A 26 4.93 -3.27 -23.71
C LEU A 26 3.54 -3.25 -24.34
N LYS A 27 3.09 -2.10 -24.82
CA LYS A 27 1.81 -1.97 -25.54
C LYS A 27 1.80 -2.79 -26.83
N ASN A 28 2.89 -2.78 -27.59
CA ASN A 28 3.01 -3.55 -28.82
C ASN A 28 3.06 -5.06 -28.55
N ASP A 29 3.72 -5.49 -27.48
CA ASP A 29 3.74 -6.89 -27.07
C ASP A 29 2.33 -7.38 -26.74
N ILE A 30 1.54 -6.60 -26.00
CA ILE A 30 0.13 -6.91 -25.71
C ILE A 30 -0.71 -7.01 -26.98
N ARG A 31 -0.56 -6.06 -27.90
CA ARG A 31 -1.30 -6.06 -29.18
C ARG A 31 -0.96 -7.27 -30.06
N SER A 32 0.28 -7.72 -30.02
CA SER A 32 0.76 -8.80 -30.87
C SER A 32 0.55 -10.20 -30.30
N THR A 33 0.65 -10.37 -28.98
CA THR A 33 0.69 -11.67 -28.32
C THR A 33 -0.32 -11.85 -27.19
N GLY A 34 -0.85 -10.75 -26.63
CA GLY A 34 -1.67 -10.75 -25.42
C GLY A 34 -0.88 -10.98 -24.11
N TYR A 35 0.45 -10.98 -24.15
CA TYR A 35 1.30 -11.23 -22.99
C TYR A 35 2.19 -10.04 -22.65
N VAL A 36 2.50 -9.91 -21.37
CA VAL A 36 3.51 -8.98 -20.85
C VAL A 36 4.84 -9.73 -20.74
N HIS A 37 5.88 -9.20 -21.37
CA HIS A 37 7.17 -9.88 -21.45
C HIS A 37 8.24 -9.34 -20.51
N SER A 38 8.10 -8.11 -20.00
CA SER A 38 9.10 -7.52 -19.10
C SER A 38 8.50 -6.43 -18.21
N PRO A 39 9.02 -6.26 -16.98
CA PRO A 39 8.67 -5.14 -16.11
C PRO A 39 9.03 -3.78 -16.72
N LEU A 40 8.37 -2.73 -16.24
CA LEU A 40 8.75 -1.35 -16.54
C LEU A 40 10.15 -1.06 -15.97
N PRO A 41 10.97 -0.27 -16.68
CA PRO A 41 12.30 0.08 -16.22
C PRO A 41 12.24 0.97 -14.98
N LEU A 42 13.22 0.79 -14.08
CA LEU A 42 13.40 1.60 -12.90
C LEU A 42 14.02 2.96 -13.27
N ASP A 43 13.48 4.03 -12.72
CA ASP A 43 14.03 5.38 -12.82
C ASP A 43 14.23 5.96 -11.41
N TYR A 44 15.49 6.00 -10.96
CA TYR A 44 15.84 6.54 -9.64
C TYR A 44 16.01 8.07 -9.64
N SER A 45 15.98 8.73 -10.80
CA SER A 45 16.31 10.17 -10.90
C SER A 45 15.39 11.10 -10.09
N LYS A 46 14.22 10.60 -9.67
CA LYS A 46 13.21 11.33 -8.92
C LYS A 46 12.91 10.72 -7.57
N SER A 47 13.71 9.74 -7.13
CA SER A 47 13.55 9.14 -5.81
C SER A 47 13.99 10.08 -4.70
N PHE A 48 13.49 9.84 -3.50
CA PHE A 48 13.93 10.55 -2.30
C PHE A 48 15.44 10.40 -2.08
N GLU A 49 15.99 9.23 -2.33
CA GLU A 49 17.41 8.91 -2.16
C GLU A 49 18.27 9.83 -3.03
N THR A 50 17.89 10.02 -4.30
CA THR A 50 18.60 10.95 -5.20
C THR A 50 18.56 12.38 -4.67
N PHE A 51 17.41 12.86 -4.25
CA PHE A 51 17.30 14.21 -3.69
C PHE A 51 18.04 14.34 -2.35
N GLY A 52 17.99 13.32 -1.50
CA GLY A 52 18.69 13.29 -0.23
C GLY A 52 20.21 13.40 -0.38
N LEU A 53 20.79 12.70 -1.36
CA LEU A 53 22.23 12.77 -1.64
C LEU A 53 22.69 14.13 -2.16
N THR A 54 21.80 14.94 -2.71
CA THR A 54 22.13 16.30 -3.16
C THR A 54 22.11 17.37 -2.04
N LYS A 55 21.70 17.01 -0.82
CA LYS A 55 21.71 17.92 0.33
C LYS A 55 23.14 18.30 0.73
N THR A 56 23.32 19.53 1.21
CA THR A 56 24.61 19.99 1.70
C THR A 56 24.98 19.28 3.00
N VAL A 57 26.12 18.62 3.02
CA VAL A 57 26.69 18.05 4.24
C VAL A 57 27.44 19.12 4.99
N LEU A 58 26.96 19.47 6.18
CA LEU A 58 27.57 20.51 7.05
C LEU A 58 28.62 19.91 7.99
N ILE A 59 28.39 18.70 8.48
CA ILE A 59 29.31 17.93 9.34
C ILE A 59 29.30 16.50 8.85
N SER A 60 30.47 15.86 8.83
CA SER A 60 30.63 14.44 8.56
C SER A 60 31.71 13.88 9.49
N ASP A 61 31.29 13.17 10.52
CA ASP A 61 32.17 12.51 11.47
C ASP A 61 32.21 11.02 11.17
N VAL A 62 33.39 10.43 11.03
CA VAL A 62 33.56 9.00 10.79
C VAL A 62 33.19 8.24 12.06
N LEU A 63 32.22 7.35 11.97
CA LEU A 63 31.87 6.42 13.04
C LEU A 63 32.79 5.20 13.00
N CYS A 64 32.97 4.62 11.82
CA CYS A 64 33.88 3.51 11.56
C CYS A 64 34.38 3.56 10.10
N ASP A 65 35.67 3.45 9.92
CA ASP A 65 36.32 3.41 8.59
C ASP A 65 36.81 2.01 8.20
N MET A 66 36.45 1.01 9.00
CA MET A 66 36.77 -0.42 8.83
C MET A 66 38.27 -0.76 8.97
N GLU A 67 39.10 0.16 9.46
CA GLU A 67 40.53 -0.13 9.75
C GLU A 67 40.71 -0.81 11.12
N ASP A 68 39.87 -0.45 12.10
CA ASP A 68 39.79 -1.07 13.41
C ASP A 68 38.47 -1.83 13.59
N MET A 69 38.58 -3.16 13.66
CA MET A 69 37.42 -4.05 13.82
C MET A 69 37.13 -4.42 15.29
N SER A 70 37.84 -3.84 16.27
CA SER A 70 37.75 -4.24 17.68
C SER A 70 36.38 -4.01 18.33
N GLN A 71 35.59 -3.05 17.81
CA GLN A 71 34.24 -2.75 18.28
C GLN A 71 33.17 -3.55 17.54
N TRP A 72 33.55 -4.31 16.51
CA TRP A 72 32.62 -5.15 15.75
C TRP A 72 32.55 -6.55 16.35
N SER A 73 31.34 -7.11 16.34
CA SER A 73 31.08 -8.50 16.71
C SER A 73 30.14 -9.13 15.69
N HIS A 74 30.25 -10.44 15.51
CA HIS A 74 29.39 -11.21 14.61
C HIS A 74 28.49 -12.16 15.41
N SER A 75 27.25 -12.34 14.95
CA SER A 75 26.30 -13.33 15.48
C SER A 75 25.47 -13.95 14.36
N GLY A 76 24.95 -15.16 14.64
CA GLY A 76 24.09 -15.89 13.70
C GLY A 76 24.88 -16.77 12.72
N ILE A 77 24.31 -16.97 11.53
CA ILE A 77 24.92 -17.81 10.47
C ILE A 77 25.99 -17.05 9.70
N GLY A 78 26.84 -17.76 8.96
CA GLY A 78 27.86 -17.14 8.11
C GLY A 78 29.05 -16.59 8.85
N SER A 79 29.63 -15.48 8.40
CA SER A 79 30.86 -14.91 8.96
C SER A 79 30.98 -13.41 8.70
N MET A 80 31.87 -12.79 9.48
CA MET A 80 32.30 -11.41 9.31
C MET A 80 33.85 -11.37 9.25
N SER A 81 34.38 -10.54 8.36
CA SER A 81 35.85 -10.33 8.26
C SER A 81 36.15 -8.92 7.76
N GLN A 82 37.40 -8.49 7.94
CA GLN A 82 37.95 -7.32 7.24
C GLN A 82 38.49 -7.75 5.88
N THR A 83 38.30 -6.96 4.84
CA THR A 83 38.83 -7.23 3.51
C THR A 83 39.49 -6.00 2.89
N ALA A 84 40.60 -6.20 2.17
CA ALA A 84 41.25 -5.20 1.32
C ALA A 84 40.90 -5.35 -0.16
N GLU A 85 40.13 -6.39 -0.54
CA GLU A 85 39.80 -6.66 -1.95
C GLU A 85 38.89 -5.56 -2.55
N ARG A 86 37.98 -5.03 -1.75
CA ARG A 86 37.10 -3.94 -2.11
C ARG A 86 37.05 -2.92 -0.97
N GLY A 87 37.31 -1.66 -1.30
CA GLY A 87 37.26 -0.57 -0.32
C GLY A 87 37.17 0.77 -1.03
N ILE A 88 36.58 1.72 -0.37
CA ILE A 88 36.49 3.10 -0.84
C ILE A 88 37.79 3.83 -0.50
N SER A 89 38.36 4.52 -1.48
CA SER A 89 39.60 5.30 -1.31
C SER A 89 40.81 4.51 -0.78
N GLY A 90 40.90 3.22 -1.14
CA GLY A 90 42.04 2.35 -0.76
C GLY A 90 42.04 1.87 0.69
N LYS A 91 40.93 2.04 1.40
CA LYS A 91 40.72 1.51 2.76
C LYS A 91 40.12 0.11 2.73
N HIS A 92 40.11 -0.55 3.89
CA HIS A 92 39.45 -1.82 4.10
C HIS A 92 37.92 -1.66 4.13
N SER A 93 37.22 -2.78 3.92
CA SER A 93 35.78 -2.91 4.13
C SER A 93 35.50 -4.02 5.15
N LEU A 94 34.36 -3.92 5.81
CA LEU A 94 33.75 -5.02 6.52
C LEU A 94 33.06 -5.91 5.51
N ARG A 95 33.46 -7.20 5.45
CA ARG A 95 32.77 -8.22 4.64
C ARG A 95 31.87 -9.05 5.53
N LEU A 96 30.58 -9.02 5.23
CA LEU A 96 29.56 -9.83 5.87
C LEU A 96 29.07 -10.89 4.87
N VAL A 97 29.05 -12.16 5.28
CA VAL A 97 28.71 -13.29 4.42
C VAL A 97 27.67 -14.16 5.11
N ALA A 98 26.70 -14.62 4.34
CA ALA A 98 25.75 -15.65 4.74
C ALA A 98 25.64 -16.74 3.66
N PRO A 99 25.26 -17.99 4.01
CA PRO A 99 24.78 -18.93 3.01
C PRO A 99 23.54 -18.38 2.35
N SER A 100 23.36 -18.64 1.05
CA SER A 100 22.18 -18.14 0.32
C SER A 100 20.90 -18.90 0.62
N TYR A 101 21.00 -20.04 1.32
CA TYR A 101 19.86 -20.81 1.77
C TYR A 101 20.11 -21.45 3.14
N VAL A 102 19.03 -21.72 3.86
CA VAL A 102 19.03 -22.41 5.16
C VAL A 102 18.00 -23.53 5.10
N ASP A 103 18.46 -24.78 5.31
CA ASP A 103 17.60 -25.96 5.18
C ASP A 103 16.56 -26.05 6.31
N GLU A 104 16.96 -25.80 7.55
CA GLU A 104 16.01 -25.80 8.69
C GLU A 104 16.52 -24.97 9.88
N ILE A 105 15.58 -24.30 10.54
CA ILE A 105 15.77 -23.82 11.90
C ILE A 105 14.82 -24.62 12.79
N PRO A 106 15.32 -25.44 13.73
CA PRO A 106 14.50 -26.39 14.48
C PRO A 106 13.33 -25.77 15.25
N GLN A 107 13.43 -24.50 15.62
CA GLN A 107 12.42 -23.81 16.44
C GLN A 107 11.19 -23.30 15.66
N TRP A 108 11.30 -23.11 14.34
CA TRP A 108 10.25 -22.48 13.55
C TRP A 108 9.80 -23.32 12.34
N GLY A 109 10.54 -24.41 12.02
CA GLY A 109 10.26 -25.22 10.82
C GLY A 109 10.38 -24.46 9.51
N LEU A 110 10.97 -23.28 9.53
CA LEU A 110 11.09 -22.36 8.41
C LEU A 110 12.57 -22.14 8.13
N GLY A 111 12.98 -22.25 6.88
CA GLY A 111 14.35 -22.01 6.44
C GLY A 111 14.76 -20.53 6.51
N ARG A 112 14.88 -19.99 7.71
CA ARG A 112 15.32 -18.62 7.97
C ARG A 112 16.65 -18.59 8.71
N GLY A 113 17.48 -17.58 8.39
CA GLY A 113 18.72 -17.33 9.12
C GLY A 113 19.11 -15.87 9.03
N THR A 114 19.91 -15.42 10.00
CA THR A 114 20.43 -14.05 10.02
C THR A 114 21.94 -14.11 10.23
N SER A 115 22.69 -13.39 9.38
CA SER A 115 24.12 -13.08 9.60
C SER A 115 24.21 -11.62 10.00
N MET A 116 24.68 -11.34 11.21
CA MET A 116 24.63 -9.98 11.77
C MET A 116 26.01 -9.51 12.24
N ALA A 117 26.45 -8.37 11.73
CA ALA A 117 27.59 -7.61 12.22
C ALA A 117 27.12 -6.44 13.07
N SER A 118 27.56 -6.37 14.33
CA SER A 118 27.14 -5.35 15.29
C SER A 118 28.34 -4.52 15.75
N PHE A 119 28.20 -3.19 15.71
CA PHE A 119 29.17 -2.20 16.18
C PHE A 119 28.70 -1.64 17.53
N ASP A 120 29.54 -1.73 18.55
CA ASP A 120 29.27 -1.17 19.88
C ASP A 120 29.53 0.35 19.87
N VAL A 121 28.49 1.12 20.03
CA VAL A 121 28.53 2.60 20.09
C VAL A 121 28.83 3.09 21.52
N GLY A 122 28.62 2.28 22.53
CA GLY A 122 28.91 2.62 23.92
C GLY A 122 27.97 3.62 24.55
N GLY A 123 26.73 3.74 24.08
CA GLY A 123 25.72 4.64 24.68
C GLY A 123 25.97 6.13 24.44
N LYS A 124 26.45 6.48 23.24
CA LYS A 124 26.73 7.86 22.86
C LYS A 124 25.48 8.63 22.48
N ASN A 125 25.46 9.95 22.77
CA ASN A 125 24.44 10.87 22.32
C ASN A 125 24.70 11.29 20.87
N TRP A 126 23.73 11.02 19.97
CA TRP A 126 23.78 11.37 18.54
C TRP A 126 22.78 12.47 18.16
N GLU A 127 22.14 13.15 19.11
CA GLU A 127 21.11 14.16 18.81
C GLU A 127 21.60 15.27 17.87
N LYS A 128 22.93 15.58 17.86
CA LYS A 128 23.50 16.57 16.93
C LYS A 128 23.47 16.12 15.46
N TYR A 129 23.46 14.81 15.18
CA TYR A 129 23.47 14.30 13.82
C TYR A 129 22.05 14.02 13.34
N ASN A 130 21.78 14.14 12.05
CA ASN A 130 20.48 13.88 11.45
C ASN A 130 20.51 12.86 10.31
N ARG A 131 21.71 12.29 9.99
CA ARG A 131 21.85 11.27 8.94
C ARG A 131 22.97 10.28 9.25
N ILE A 132 22.72 8.99 8.97
CA ILE A 132 23.73 7.95 8.83
C ILE A 132 24.02 7.81 7.34
N HIS A 133 25.29 7.67 6.96
CA HIS A 133 25.71 7.51 5.57
C HIS A 133 26.79 6.42 5.48
N LEU A 134 26.69 5.54 4.46
CA LEU A 134 27.60 4.42 4.25
C LEU A 134 27.61 4.00 2.78
N TYR A 135 28.60 3.18 2.42
CA TYR A 135 28.69 2.53 1.12
C TYR A 135 28.55 1.02 1.27
N VAL A 136 27.80 0.38 0.39
CA VAL A 136 27.58 -1.07 0.38
C VAL A 136 27.80 -1.62 -1.03
N TYR A 137 28.60 -2.66 -1.14
CA TYR A 137 28.80 -3.43 -2.36
C TYR A 137 28.24 -4.84 -2.17
N PRO A 138 27.10 -5.19 -2.73
CA PRO A 138 26.59 -6.55 -2.74
C PRO A 138 27.28 -7.36 -3.83
N ASP A 139 27.68 -8.59 -3.50
CA ASP A 139 28.21 -9.60 -4.40
C ASP A 139 27.34 -10.85 -4.25
N CYS A 140 26.18 -10.79 -4.88
CA CYS A 140 25.09 -11.75 -4.73
C CYS A 140 24.58 -12.19 -6.11
N GLU A 141 25.48 -12.59 -7.01
CA GLU A 141 25.12 -12.93 -8.39
C GLU A 141 24.11 -14.09 -8.42
N GLY A 142 22.98 -13.86 -9.08
CA GLY A 142 21.86 -14.80 -9.18
C GLY A 142 20.80 -14.65 -8.09
N ALA A 143 21.05 -13.85 -7.04
CA ALA A 143 20.04 -13.56 -6.03
C ALA A 143 18.83 -12.84 -6.63
N ARG A 144 17.63 -13.24 -6.20
CA ARG A 144 16.37 -12.58 -6.54
C ARG A 144 16.20 -11.30 -5.76
N THR A 145 16.64 -11.29 -4.51
CA THR A 145 16.54 -10.16 -3.59
C THR A 145 17.93 -9.72 -3.13
N VAL A 146 18.22 -8.43 -3.23
CA VAL A 146 19.50 -7.86 -2.82
C VAL A 146 19.26 -6.67 -1.90
N TYR A 147 19.30 -6.91 -0.59
CA TYR A 147 19.17 -5.87 0.43
C TYR A 147 20.05 -6.15 1.63
N LEU A 148 20.35 -5.10 2.39
CA LEU A 148 21.04 -5.20 3.66
C LEU A 148 20.27 -4.41 4.71
N ASN A 149 20.07 -5.00 5.87
CA ASN A 149 19.33 -4.37 6.96
C ASN A 149 20.27 -3.57 7.86
N LEU A 150 19.86 -2.35 8.22
CA LEU A 150 20.50 -1.52 9.24
C LEU A 150 19.59 -1.45 10.47
N TYR A 151 20.13 -1.75 11.65
CA TYR A 151 19.45 -1.59 12.93
C TYR A 151 20.16 -0.52 13.77
N VAL A 152 19.38 0.30 14.47
CA VAL A 152 19.86 1.29 15.44
C VAL A 152 19.19 1.01 16.77
N GLU A 153 19.96 0.87 17.84
CA GLU A 153 19.46 0.65 19.19
C GLU A 153 19.75 1.85 20.08
N ASN A 154 18.72 2.35 20.74
CA ASN A 154 18.81 3.45 21.70
C ASN A 154 18.26 3.02 23.07
N ASP A 155 19.04 3.21 24.13
CA ASP A 155 18.65 2.94 25.53
C ASP A 155 18.60 4.24 26.35
N GLY A 156 18.03 5.28 25.75
CA GLY A 156 17.86 6.59 26.37
C GLY A 156 16.46 6.83 26.91
N LYS A 157 15.97 8.06 26.78
CA LYS A 157 14.63 8.46 27.24
C LYS A 157 13.52 7.64 26.59
N ILE A 158 13.68 7.35 25.29
CA ILE A 158 12.78 6.49 24.53
C ILE A 158 13.63 5.35 23.97
N LYS A 159 13.20 4.13 24.20
CA LYS A 159 13.89 2.94 23.68
C LYS A 159 13.60 2.71 22.20
N VAL A 160 14.63 2.31 21.46
CA VAL A 160 14.56 1.86 20.09
C VAL A 160 15.30 0.51 20.00
N PRO A 161 14.71 -0.51 19.42
CA PRO A 161 13.35 -0.57 18.90
C PRO A 161 12.29 -0.38 19.98
N ASP A 162 11.14 0.16 19.59
CA ASP A 162 10.00 0.24 20.49
C ASP A 162 9.42 -1.16 20.78
N ARG A 163 8.48 -1.26 21.75
CA ARG A 163 7.87 -2.55 22.14
C ARG A 163 7.19 -3.32 20.98
N TYR A 164 6.93 -2.65 19.87
CA TYR A 164 6.31 -3.24 18.70
C TYR A 164 7.28 -3.42 17.52
N GLY A 165 8.56 -3.08 17.70
CA GLY A 165 9.59 -3.22 16.67
C GLY A 165 9.43 -2.30 15.46
N ARG A 166 8.77 -1.15 15.62
CA ARG A 166 8.43 -0.25 14.52
C ARG A 166 9.56 0.65 14.06
N GLU A 167 10.47 1.00 14.96
CA GLU A 167 11.52 1.99 14.72
C GLU A 167 12.91 1.39 14.89
N GLY A 168 13.89 2.07 14.29
CA GLY A 168 15.28 1.67 14.37
C GLY A 168 15.70 0.56 13.40
N TYR A 169 14.82 0.15 12.49
CA TYR A 169 15.06 -0.85 11.47
C TYR A 169 14.94 -0.23 10.07
N HIS A 170 15.93 -0.45 9.22
CA HIS A 170 15.95 0.09 7.85
C HIS A 170 16.48 -0.95 6.87
N GLU A 171 15.65 -1.30 5.88
CA GLU A 171 16.03 -2.13 4.74
C GLU A 171 16.61 -1.25 3.63
N MET A 172 17.84 -1.50 3.25
CA MET A 172 18.50 -0.85 2.12
C MET A 172 18.37 -1.73 0.88
N ASN A 173 17.56 -1.33 -0.10
CA ASN A 173 17.48 -1.99 -1.40
C ASN A 173 18.71 -1.62 -2.23
N LEU A 174 19.40 -2.61 -2.77
CA LEU A 174 20.73 -2.45 -3.37
C LEU A 174 20.75 -2.96 -4.82
N ILE A 175 21.60 -2.34 -5.62
CA ILE A 175 21.94 -2.83 -6.96
C ILE A 175 23.15 -3.72 -6.85
N ASN A 176 23.02 -5.00 -7.27
CA ASN A 176 24.07 -5.98 -7.19
C ASN A 176 25.28 -5.63 -8.06
N GLY A 177 26.47 -6.00 -7.62
CA GLY A 177 27.71 -5.90 -8.37
C GLY A 177 28.31 -4.49 -8.49
N GLN A 178 27.81 -3.52 -7.72
CA GLN A 178 28.37 -2.16 -7.68
C GLN A 178 28.31 -1.55 -6.29
N TRP A 179 29.13 -0.51 -6.05
CA TRP A 179 29.00 0.31 -4.87
C TRP A 179 27.68 1.09 -4.89
N ASN A 180 26.88 0.93 -3.83
CA ASN A 180 25.69 1.72 -3.56
C ASN A 180 26.03 2.73 -2.47
N GLU A 181 25.74 4.01 -2.73
CA GLU A 181 25.81 5.05 -1.72
C GLU A 181 24.47 5.11 -0.99
N CYS A 182 24.47 4.80 0.31
CA CYS A 182 23.28 4.63 1.12
C CYS A 182 23.25 5.67 2.23
N PHE A 183 22.05 6.11 2.59
CA PHE A 183 21.87 6.97 3.74
C PHE A 183 20.51 6.72 4.42
N VAL A 184 20.46 7.07 5.70
CA VAL A 184 19.20 7.09 6.48
C VAL A 184 19.12 8.41 7.22
N GLU A 185 18.14 9.22 6.90
CA GLU A 185 17.83 10.39 7.72
C GLU A 185 17.15 9.95 9.00
N MET A 186 17.58 10.49 10.14
CA MET A 186 17.17 10.03 11.47
C MET A 186 16.79 11.18 12.42
N SER A 187 16.33 12.32 11.87
CA SER A 187 16.04 13.51 12.69
C SER A 187 15.03 13.25 13.79
N GLU A 188 14.05 12.39 13.57
CA GLU A 188 13.00 12.05 14.54
C GLU A 188 13.27 10.76 15.33
N LEU A 189 14.33 10.01 14.99
CA LEU A 189 14.66 8.80 15.72
C LEU A 189 15.21 9.17 17.11
N PRO A 190 14.70 8.60 18.22
CA PRO A 190 15.32 8.72 19.53
C PRO A 190 16.76 8.22 19.50
N ARG A 191 17.72 9.10 19.85
CA ARG A 191 19.14 8.82 19.71
C ARG A 191 20.02 9.53 20.75
N ASP A 192 19.42 9.76 21.92
CA ASP A 192 20.10 10.40 23.06
C ASP A 192 21.09 9.46 23.77
N LYS A 193 20.98 8.13 23.57
CA LYS A 193 21.87 7.12 24.11
C LYS A 193 21.96 5.90 23.18
N VAL A 194 22.58 6.08 22.02
CA VAL A 194 22.73 5.00 21.03
C VAL A 194 23.74 3.99 21.56
N THR A 195 23.31 2.74 21.69
CA THR A 195 24.16 1.66 22.22
C THR A 195 24.81 0.86 21.11
N LYS A 196 24.11 0.66 20.00
CA LYS A 196 24.59 -0.25 18.96
C LYS A 196 24.01 0.13 17.60
N ILE A 197 24.77 -0.12 16.53
CA ILE A 197 24.25 -0.30 15.17
C ILE A 197 24.58 -1.71 14.70
N SER A 198 23.72 -2.31 13.89
CA SER A 198 23.96 -3.63 13.32
C SER A 198 23.61 -3.64 11.84
N LEU A 199 24.39 -4.40 11.08
CA LEU A 199 24.15 -4.70 9.67
C LEU A 199 23.79 -6.18 9.56
N ALA A 200 22.72 -6.53 8.88
CA ALA A 200 22.25 -7.90 8.85
C ALA A 200 21.83 -8.36 7.45
N ILE A 201 22.28 -9.55 7.08
CA ILE A 201 21.76 -10.32 5.97
C ILE A 201 20.67 -11.24 6.52
N GLU A 202 19.47 -11.15 6.01
CA GLU A 202 18.40 -12.09 6.32
C GLU A 202 18.21 -13.07 5.15
N VAL A 203 18.15 -14.35 5.47
CA VAL A 203 18.00 -15.44 4.50
C VAL A 203 16.64 -16.05 4.67
N PHE A 204 15.89 -16.16 3.58
CA PHE A 204 14.53 -16.70 3.55
C PHE A 204 14.43 -17.86 2.56
N GLY A 205 14.48 -19.09 3.08
CA GLY A 205 14.36 -20.30 2.29
C GLY A 205 15.54 -20.51 1.33
N LYS A 206 15.25 -20.73 0.05
CA LYS A 206 16.23 -21.10 -0.97
C LYS A 206 16.53 -19.97 -1.95
N GLU A 207 17.09 -18.89 -1.45
CA GLU A 207 17.70 -17.86 -2.29
C GLU A 207 18.99 -18.41 -2.88
N ARG A 208 18.98 -18.84 -4.15
CA ARG A 208 20.13 -19.48 -4.79
C ARG A 208 20.98 -18.46 -5.52
N THR A 209 22.25 -18.39 -5.19
CA THR A 209 23.25 -17.55 -5.85
C THR A 209 24.33 -18.40 -6.52
N MET A 210 25.09 -17.81 -7.41
CA MET A 210 26.33 -18.41 -7.89
C MET A 210 27.33 -18.52 -6.73
N GLY A 211 27.63 -19.73 -6.30
CA GLY A 211 28.52 -19.98 -5.16
C GLY A 211 27.79 -20.15 -3.81
N ASP A 212 26.47 -20.20 -3.81
CA ASP A 212 25.61 -20.43 -2.64
C ASP A 212 25.87 -19.49 -1.44
N LEU A 213 26.33 -18.27 -1.73
CA LEU A 213 26.63 -17.23 -0.74
C LEU A 213 25.96 -15.90 -1.10
N LEU A 214 25.58 -15.17 -0.06
CA LEU A 214 25.26 -13.75 -0.08
C LEU A 214 26.41 -13.00 0.59
N GLN A 215 27.03 -12.07 -0.12
CA GLN A 215 28.16 -11.30 0.39
C GLN A 215 27.93 -9.82 0.22
N PHE A 216 28.23 -9.06 1.28
CA PHE A 216 28.15 -7.60 1.28
C PHE A 216 29.42 -7.03 1.86
N ASP A 217 30.09 -6.15 1.11
CA ASP A 217 31.23 -5.37 1.57
C ASP A 217 30.76 -3.96 1.95
N VAL A 218 30.98 -3.57 3.19
CA VAL A 218 30.53 -2.28 3.73
C VAL A 218 31.73 -1.41 4.06
N SER A 219 31.68 -0.15 3.62
CA SER A 219 32.76 0.81 3.83
C SER A 219 32.25 2.13 4.36
N HIS A 220 33.06 2.82 5.21
CA HIS A 220 32.82 4.19 5.67
C HIS A 220 31.43 4.46 6.24
N VAL A 221 31.17 4.03 7.46
CA VAL A 221 30.00 4.47 8.19
C VAL A 221 30.26 5.84 8.80
N THR A 222 29.51 6.85 8.41
CA THR A 222 29.63 8.23 8.91
C THR A 222 28.34 8.73 9.51
N LEU A 223 28.47 9.62 10.49
CA LEU A 223 27.36 10.37 11.06
C LEU A 223 27.41 11.78 10.49
N GLN A 224 26.33 12.22 9.89
CA GLN A 224 26.28 13.50 9.20
C GLN A 224 25.24 14.45 9.80
N VAL A 225 25.56 15.74 9.68
CA VAL A 225 24.57 16.83 9.74
C VAL A 225 24.37 17.33 8.33
N VAL A 226 23.17 17.17 7.79
CA VAL A 226 22.79 17.74 6.50
C VAL A 226 21.90 18.94 6.71
N ASP A 227 21.96 19.91 5.78
CA ASP A 227 21.01 21.01 5.77
C ASP A 227 19.61 20.49 5.41
N LYS A 228 18.57 21.11 5.95
CA LYS A 228 17.17 20.84 5.63
C LYS A 228 16.78 19.36 5.80
N PRO A 229 16.85 18.81 7.00
CA PRO A 229 16.31 17.47 7.26
C PRO A 229 14.82 17.43 6.87
N GLU A 230 14.36 16.28 6.39
CA GLU A 230 12.96 16.11 6.03
C GLU A 230 12.08 16.11 7.28
N ALA A 231 10.88 16.68 7.17
CA ALA A 231 9.83 16.46 8.15
C ALA A 231 9.31 15.04 8.01
N VAL A 232 9.11 14.34 9.13
CA VAL A 232 8.60 12.95 9.15
C VAL A 232 7.37 12.82 10.07
N SER A 233 6.97 13.88 10.74
CA SER A 233 5.89 13.89 11.73
C SER A 233 5.13 15.21 11.69
N GLY A 234 3.82 15.13 11.98
CA GLY A 234 2.94 16.29 12.10
C GLY A 234 2.34 16.78 10.79
N TRP A 235 1.46 17.78 10.93
CA TRP A 235 0.67 18.30 9.81
C TRP A 235 1.35 19.45 9.07
N LYS A 236 2.34 20.09 9.67
CA LYS A 236 3.01 21.25 9.05
C LYS A 236 4.08 20.80 8.06
N PRO A 237 4.03 21.24 6.79
CA PRO A 237 5.10 20.95 5.83
C PRO A 237 6.44 21.54 6.29
N ALA A 238 7.55 20.96 5.84
CA ALA A 238 8.87 21.55 6.02
C ALA A 238 8.94 22.96 5.43
N GLU A 239 9.87 23.79 5.92
CA GLU A 239 10.05 25.14 5.43
C GLU A 239 10.46 25.18 3.95
N ASN A 240 9.99 26.21 3.24
CA ASN A 240 10.24 26.42 1.82
C ASN A 240 9.77 25.26 0.93
N ARG A 241 8.65 24.62 1.31
CA ARG A 241 7.99 23.55 0.54
C ARG A 241 6.63 24.00 0.03
N ILE A 242 6.29 23.49 -1.15
CA ILE A 242 4.96 23.57 -1.74
C ILE A 242 4.49 22.12 -1.91
N ILE A 243 3.40 21.78 -1.25
CA ILE A 243 2.83 20.42 -1.21
C ILE A 243 1.69 20.33 -2.20
N PHE A 244 1.77 19.41 -3.14
CA PHE A 244 0.83 19.27 -4.25
C PHE A 244 0.76 17.79 -4.70
N SER A 245 -0.16 17.45 -5.59
CA SER A 245 -0.17 16.14 -6.25
C SER A 245 0.99 16.07 -7.26
N THR A 246 2.00 15.27 -6.99
CA THR A 246 3.20 15.20 -7.83
C THR A 246 2.96 14.47 -9.16
N SER A 247 1.94 13.61 -9.26
CA SER A 247 1.46 13.06 -10.52
C SER A 247 0.71 14.09 -11.36
N GLY A 248 -0.01 15.01 -10.72
CA GLY A 248 -0.76 16.06 -11.36
C GLY A 248 -2.25 16.04 -11.04
N TYR A 249 -3.06 16.55 -11.98
CA TYR A 249 -4.50 16.75 -11.81
C TYR A 249 -5.24 16.48 -13.10
N ARG A 250 -6.50 16.06 -13.02
CA ARG A 250 -7.38 16.10 -14.19
C ARG A 250 -7.86 17.55 -14.45
N PRO A 251 -8.24 17.93 -15.67
CA PRO A 251 -8.74 19.27 -15.96
C PRO A 251 -9.87 19.74 -15.04
N ASP A 252 -10.77 18.81 -14.68
CA ASP A 252 -11.96 19.09 -13.86
C ASP A 252 -11.76 18.88 -12.34
N SER A 253 -10.60 18.39 -11.91
CA SER A 253 -10.26 18.21 -10.50
C SER A 253 -10.19 19.54 -9.77
N LYS A 254 -10.44 19.50 -8.45
CA LYS A 254 -10.06 20.57 -7.56
C LYS A 254 -8.53 20.60 -7.44
N LYS A 255 -7.90 21.60 -8.03
CA LYS A 255 -6.45 21.78 -8.10
C LYS A 255 -5.99 22.77 -7.05
N SER A 256 -5.27 22.25 -6.04
CA SER A 256 -4.75 23.10 -4.95
C SER A 256 -3.42 22.58 -4.43
N ALA A 257 -2.64 23.48 -3.82
CA ALA A 257 -1.42 23.13 -3.11
C ALA A 257 -1.38 23.81 -1.74
N ILE A 258 -0.56 23.27 -0.83
CA ILE A 258 -0.31 23.82 0.50
C ILE A 258 1.08 24.44 0.48
N VAL A 259 1.20 25.65 0.99
CA VAL A 259 2.42 26.45 0.90
C VAL A 259 3.01 26.66 2.30
N ASN A 260 4.31 26.41 2.44
CA ASN A 260 5.09 26.81 3.59
C ASN A 260 6.38 27.48 3.09
N VAL A 261 6.24 28.67 2.50
CA VAL A 261 7.32 29.46 1.93
C VAL A 261 7.46 30.76 2.73
N ALA A 262 8.61 30.96 3.35
CA ALA A 262 8.79 32.09 4.29
C ALA A 262 8.76 33.46 3.62
N LYS A 263 9.17 33.59 2.35
CA LYS A 263 9.24 34.86 1.62
C LYS A 263 8.39 34.82 0.35
N HIS A 264 7.26 35.48 0.38
CA HIS A 264 6.40 35.65 -0.78
C HIS A 264 5.60 36.97 -0.71
N ASN A 265 5.06 37.39 -1.85
CA ASN A 265 4.27 38.65 -1.99
C ASN A 265 2.75 38.38 -1.94
N GLY A 266 2.30 37.25 -1.39
CA GLY A 266 0.89 36.83 -1.33
C GLY A 266 0.32 36.28 -2.64
N LYS A 267 1.18 36.05 -3.64
CA LYS A 267 0.79 35.51 -4.96
C LYS A 267 1.52 34.21 -5.27
N PHE A 268 0.90 33.41 -6.13
CA PHE A 268 1.52 32.26 -6.77
C PHE A 268 1.34 32.30 -8.28
N GLN A 269 2.15 31.53 -8.98
CA GLN A 269 2.11 31.41 -10.43
C GLN A 269 2.10 29.93 -10.85
N ILE A 270 1.34 29.64 -11.90
CA ILE A 270 1.51 28.41 -12.67
C ILE A 270 2.38 28.74 -13.86
N VAL A 271 3.45 27.97 -14.02
CA VAL A 271 4.47 28.19 -15.04
C VAL A 271 4.48 26.99 -15.97
N ASP A 272 4.44 27.23 -17.27
CA ASP A 272 4.62 26.18 -18.27
C ASP A 272 6.03 25.61 -18.21
N ASP A 273 6.15 24.30 -18.08
CA ASP A 273 7.44 23.62 -17.83
C ASP A 273 8.42 23.76 -19.01
N ALA A 274 7.90 23.75 -20.26
CA ALA A 274 8.72 23.81 -21.46
C ALA A 274 9.19 25.23 -21.79
N THR A 275 8.30 26.21 -21.62
CA THR A 275 8.56 27.60 -22.04
C THR A 275 8.97 28.53 -20.90
N SER A 276 8.82 28.08 -19.66
CA SER A 276 8.99 28.89 -18.44
C SER A 276 8.09 30.13 -18.37
N GLN A 277 7.06 30.22 -19.21
CA GLN A 277 6.10 31.31 -19.20
C GLN A 277 5.07 31.15 -18.10
N VAL A 278 4.69 32.26 -17.48
CA VAL A 278 3.58 32.31 -16.53
C VAL A 278 2.27 32.19 -17.30
N VAL A 279 1.48 31.14 -17.04
CA VAL A 279 0.20 30.86 -17.71
C VAL A 279 -1.01 31.13 -16.83
N TYR A 280 -0.80 31.24 -15.51
CA TYR A 280 -1.84 31.58 -14.55
C TYR A 280 -1.23 32.23 -13.30
N GLU A 281 -1.92 33.18 -12.72
CA GLU A 281 -1.57 33.80 -11.44
C GLU A 281 -2.76 33.81 -10.50
N GLY A 282 -2.50 33.61 -9.20
CA GLY A 282 -3.51 33.64 -8.17
C GLY A 282 -2.97 34.18 -6.84
N LYS A 283 -3.87 34.26 -5.85
CA LYS A 283 -3.54 34.69 -4.50
C LYS A 283 -3.36 33.51 -3.57
N ILE A 284 -2.40 33.60 -2.65
CA ILE A 284 -2.26 32.69 -1.53
C ILE A 284 -3.36 33.01 -0.52
N GLN A 285 -4.03 31.98 0.00
CA GLN A 285 -5.14 32.10 0.93
C GLN A 285 -4.78 31.46 2.27
N PRO A 286 -4.94 32.15 3.40
CA PRO A 286 -4.79 31.53 4.71
C PRO A 286 -5.97 30.60 4.98
N VAL A 287 -5.72 29.43 5.55
CA VAL A 287 -6.71 28.46 5.98
C VAL A 287 -6.45 28.11 7.44
N LYS A 288 -7.45 28.29 8.30
CA LYS A 288 -7.44 27.82 9.69
C LYS A 288 -8.31 26.57 9.80
N ALA A 289 -7.73 25.50 10.27
CA ALA A 289 -8.38 24.22 10.43
C ALA A 289 -8.10 23.64 11.83
N SER A 290 -8.76 22.53 12.20
CA SER A 290 -8.53 21.83 13.48
C SER A 290 -7.09 21.34 13.64
N ILE A 291 -6.44 20.98 12.55
CA ILE A 291 -5.04 20.47 12.52
C ILE A 291 -3.98 21.57 12.39
N GLY A 292 -4.36 22.85 12.37
CA GLY A 292 -3.42 23.96 12.32
C GLY A 292 -3.81 25.10 11.39
N SER A 293 -2.89 26.01 11.19
CA SER A 293 -3.01 27.15 10.27
C SER A 293 -2.07 26.94 9.09
N PHE A 294 -2.58 27.13 7.88
CA PHE A 294 -1.89 26.84 6.63
C PHE A 294 -2.10 27.98 5.63
N GLU A 295 -1.27 28.01 4.62
CA GLU A 295 -1.46 28.81 3.42
C GLU A 295 -1.70 27.89 2.24
N THR A 296 -2.64 28.24 1.38
CA THR A 296 -3.03 27.42 0.23
C THR A 296 -3.12 28.23 -1.05
N VAL A 297 -2.95 27.57 -2.16
CA VAL A 297 -3.18 28.09 -3.50
C VAL A 297 -4.25 27.25 -4.18
N ASP A 298 -5.12 27.89 -4.92
CA ASP A 298 -6.19 27.26 -5.71
C ASP A 298 -6.08 27.72 -7.18
N PHE A 299 -5.89 26.77 -8.06
CA PHE A 299 -5.86 26.96 -9.52
C PHE A 299 -6.86 26.05 -10.25
N THR A 300 -7.94 25.69 -9.56
CA THR A 300 -9.03 24.85 -10.09
C THR A 300 -9.60 25.37 -11.40
N SER A 301 -9.64 26.70 -11.58
CA SER A 301 -10.13 27.33 -12.81
C SER A 301 -9.19 27.15 -14.01
N TYR A 302 -7.91 26.83 -13.79
CA TYR A 302 -6.96 26.56 -14.87
C TYR A 302 -7.10 25.10 -15.31
N ARG A 303 -7.58 24.88 -16.55
CA ARG A 303 -7.99 23.55 -17.06
C ARG A 303 -7.20 23.08 -18.26
N ARG A 304 -6.28 23.91 -18.78
CA ARG A 304 -5.51 23.56 -19.99
C ARG A 304 -4.61 22.38 -19.70
N GLU A 305 -4.71 21.36 -20.54
CA GLU A 305 -3.79 20.21 -20.48
C GLU A 305 -2.36 20.62 -20.82
N GLY A 306 -1.40 19.96 -20.18
CA GLY A 306 0.01 20.26 -20.33
C GLY A 306 0.82 19.95 -19.08
N ARG A 307 2.08 20.37 -19.09
CA ARG A 307 3.03 20.16 -18.01
C ARG A 307 3.40 21.51 -17.39
N TYR A 308 3.31 21.58 -16.08
CA TYR A 308 3.37 22.84 -15.34
C TYR A 308 4.17 22.71 -14.06
N ARG A 309 4.55 23.87 -13.49
CA ARG A 309 5.14 24.02 -12.16
C ARG A 309 4.37 25.08 -11.36
N ILE A 310 4.36 24.93 -10.03
CA ILE A 310 3.88 25.99 -9.12
C ILE A 310 5.08 26.80 -8.65
N ARG A 311 4.98 28.14 -8.73
CA ARG A 311 6.00 29.06 -8.22
C ARG A 311 5.41 29.99 -7.17
N VAL A 312 6.09 30.07 -6.02
CA VAL A 312 5.78 30.98 -4.90
C VAL A 312 7.07 31.62 -4.43
N GLY A 313 7.21 32.96 -4.55
CA GLY A 313 8.49 33.62 -4.31
C GLY A 313 9.57 33.02 -5.19
N ASP A 314 10.70 32.65 -4.58
CA ASP A 314 11.83 32.00 -5.25
C ASP A 314 11.71 30.46 -5.34
N ILE A 315 10.69 29.90 -4.76
CA ILE A 315 10.48 28.42 -4.73
C ILE A 315 9.65 28.00 -5.93
N THR A 316 10.16 27.04 -6.68
CA THR A 316 9.47 26.41 -7.82
C THR A 316 9.44 24.89 -7.62
N THR A 317 8.28 24.28 -7.84
CA THR A 317 8.09 22.83 -7.67
C THR A 317 8.77 22.02 -8.77
N ALA A 318 8.90 20.71 -8.54
CA ALA A 318 8.99 19.74 -9.64
C ALA A 318 7.78 19.90 -10.57
N PRO A 319 7.89 19.48 -11.85
CA PRO A 319 6.77 19.58 -12.77
C PRO A 319 5.68 18.56 -12.45
N PHE A 320 4.44 18.94 -12.75
CA PHE A 320 3.25 18.08 -12.69
C PHE A 320 2.44 18.20 -13.99
N THR A 321 1.54 17.26 -14.21
CA THR A 321 0.73 17.22 -15.44
C THR A 321 -0.73 17.62 -15.13
N ILE A 322 -1.37 18.30 -16.07
CA ILE A 322 -2.84 18.39 -16.14
C ILE A 322 -3.25 17.56 -17.35
N ASP A 323 -3.99 16.45 -17.13
CA ASP A 323 -4.36 15.51 -18.17
C ASP A 323 -5.68 14.79 -17.83
N ALA A 324 -6.57 14.66 -18.80
CA ALA A 324 -7.84 13.97 -18.62
C ALA A 324 -7.68 12.47 -18.33
N ASN A 325 -6.57 11.85 -18.79
CA ASN A 325 -6.24 10.45 -18.63
C ASN A 325 -5.18 10.19 -17.54
N LEU A 326 -5.00 11.14 -16.63
CA LEU A 326 -3.99 11.08 -15.58
C LEU A 326 -3.93 9.71 -14.87
N TRP A 327 -5.08 9.15 -14.55
CA TRP A 327 -5.15 7.89 -13.81
C TRP A 327 -4.94 6.64 -14.68
N ASP A 328 -5.04 6.75 -16.00
CA ASP A 328 -4.72 5.63 -16.90
C ASP A 328 -3.21 5.32 -16.88
N ASP A 329 -2.37 6.35 -16.87
CA ASP A 329 -0.91 6.18 -16.72
C ASP A 329 -0.53 5.61 -15.37
N SER A 330 -1.21 6.03 -14.30
CA SER A 330 -1.05 5.45 -12.97
C SER A 330 -1.46 3.98 -12.93
N ALA A 331 -2.58 3.62 -13.59
CA ALA A 331 -3.01 2.23 -13.69
C ALA A 331 -1.94 1.34 -14.34
N TRP A 332 -1.27 1.79 -15.40
CA TRP A 332 -0.19 1.06 -16.02
C TRP A 332 0.97 0.78 -15.06
N ARG A 333 1.35 1.77 -14.23
CA ARG A 333 2.43 1.58 -13.25
C ARG A 333 2.04 0.57 -12.18
N VAL A 334 0.85 0.69 -11.62
CA VAL A 334 0.39 -0.24 -10.57
C VAL A 334 0.15 -1.65 -11.13
N LEU A 335 -0.25 -1.78 -12.40
CA LEU A 335 -0.27 -3.08 -13.09
C LEU A 335 1.10 -3.72 -13.19
N ASN A 336 2.15 -2.91 -13.44
CA ASN A 336 3.51 -3.43 -13.43
C ASN A 336 3.91 -3.99 -12.07
N PHE A 337 3.55 -3.34 -10.98
CA PHE A 337 3.76 -3.90 -9.64
C PHE A 337 3.09 -5.25 -9.49
N MET A 338 1.82 -5.36 -9.83
CA MET A 338 1.10 -6.64 -9.74
C MET A 338 1.71 -7.71 -10.65
N PHE A 339 2.15 -7.35 -11.86
CA PHE A 339 2.88 -8.27 -12.73
C PHE A 339 4.18 -8.78 -12.09
N CYS A 340 4.93 -7.91 -11.40
CA CYS A 340 6.13 -8.29 -10.69
C CYS A 340 5.86 -9.26 -9.53
N GLU A 341 4.68 -9.21 -8.94
CA GLU A 341 4.25 -10.06 -7.82
C GLU A 341 3.56 -11.38 -8.27
N ARG A 342 3.50 -11.70 -9.56
CA ARG A 342 2.89 -12.95 -10.03
C ARG A 342 3.55 -14.17 -9.41
N CYS A 343 2.81 -14.92 -8.62
CA CYS A 343 3.26 -16.20 -8.06
C CYS A 343 3.18 -17.31 -9.11
N GLY A 344 4.25 -18.11 -9.23
CA GLY A 344 4.29 -19.24 -10.18
C GLY A 344 4.58 -18.85 -11.64
N TYR A 345 4.97 -17.60 -11.88
CA TYR A 345 5.30 -17.07 -13.21
C TYR A 345 6.73 -16.52 -13.23
N PRO A 346 7.52 -16.77 -14.29
CA PRO A 346 8.86 -16.20 -14.38
C PRO A 346 8.77 -14.74 -14.84
N VAL A 347 9.12 -13.81 -13.92
CA VAL A 347 9.16 -12.37 -14.20
C VAL A 347 10.56 -11.94 -14.56
N PRO A 348 10.84 -11.56 -15.84
CA PRO A 348 12.19 -11.22 -16.28
C PRO A 348 12.84 -10.11 -15.44
N GLY A 349 14.07 -10.34 -14.97
CA GLY A 349 14.82 -9.38 -14.16
C GLY A 349 14.30 -9.19 -12.74
N LYS A 350 13.36 -10.03 -12.31
CA LYS A 350 12.79 -10.03 -10.97
C LYS A 350 12.96 -11.40 -10.31
N HIS A 351 12.20 -12.39 -10.70
CA HIS A 351 12.31 -13.74 -10.16
C HIS A 351 11.96 -14.79 -11.22
N GLY A 352 12.45 -16.02 -11.02
CA GLY A 352 12.06 -17.17 -11.81
C GLY A 352 10.67 -17.71 -11.40
N VAL A 353 10.36 -18.89 -11.88
CA VAL A 353 9.18 -19.64 -11.41
C VAL A 353 9.32 -19.89 -9.90
N CYS A 354 8.23 -19.73 -9.16
CA CYS A 354 8.20 -19.92 -7.72
C CYS A 354 6.93 -20.65 -7.31
N HIS A 355 6.96 -21.37 -6.19
CA HIS A 355 5.81 -21.94 -5.48
C HIS A 355 4.85 -22.81 -6.31
N THR A 356 5.29 -23.40 -7.44
CA THR A 356 4.43 -24.30 -8.22
C THR A 356 4.17 -25.63 -7.53
N GLU A 357 4.99 -25.97 -6.53
CA GLU A 357 4.86 -27.15 -5.65
C GLU A 357 3.78 -26.98 -4.58
N VAL A 358 3.30 -25.74 -4.32
CA VAL A 358 2.24 -25.49 -3.34
C VAL A 358 0.93 -26.13 -3.78
N HIS A 359 0.42 -27.01 -2.95
CA HIS A 359 -0.76 -27.82 -3.26
C HIS A 359 -1.69 -28.00 -2.06
N GLY A 360 -2.90 -28.39 -2.35
CA GLY A 360 -3.87 -28.87 -1.37
C GLY A 360 -4.25 -30.31 -1.65
N GLU A 361 -4.60 -31.08 -0.62
CA GLU A 361 -5.12 -32.43 -0.76
C GLU A 361 -6.59 -32.49 -0.33
N TYR A 362 -7.42 -33.09 -1.17
CA TYR A 362 -8.83 -33.30 -0.87
C TYR A 362 -9.30 -34.62 -1.46
N LYS A 363 -9.84 -35.51 -0.61
CA LYS A 363 -10.32 -36.87 -0.99
C LYS A 363 -9.28 -37.69 -1.76
N GLY A 364 -7.99 -37.61 -1.35
CA GLY A 364 -6.90 -38.34 -1.99
C GLY A 364 -6.48 -37.81 -3.35
N ARG A 365 -6.91 -36.58 -3.72
CA ARG A 365 -6.50 -35.88 -4.93
C ARG A 365 -5.67 -34.66 -4.57
N ILE A 366 -4.62 -34.42 -5.32
CA ILE A 366 -3.77 -33.21 -5.21
C ILE A 366 -4.32 -32.11 -6.13
N TYR A 367 -4.43 -30.91 -5.59
CA TYR A 367 -4.89 -29.72 -6.29
C TYR A 367 -3.80 -28.66 -6.24
N PRO A 368 -3.41 -28.07 -7.37
CA PRO A 368 -2.48 -26.92 -7.36
C PRO A 368 -3.15 -25.72 -6.70
N VAL A 369 -2.42 -25.03 -5.83
CA VAL A 369 -2.91 -23.84 -5.10
C VAL A 369 -2.05 -22.61 -5.37
N ASN A 370 -1.04 -22.74 -6.21
CA ASN A 370 -0.18 -21.64 -6.66
C ASN A 370 -0.90 -20.72 -7.66
N GLY A 371 -0.29 -19.57 -7.96
CA GLY A 371 -0.83 -18.56 -8.87
C GLY A 371 -1.34 -17.33 -8.10
N GLY A 372 -2.03 -16.41 -8.76
CA GLY A 372 -2.34 -15.11 -8.18
C GLY A 372 -1.07 -14.29 -7.92
N TRP A 373 -1.03 -13.52 -6.86
CA TRP A 373 0.08 -12.62 -6.54
C TRP A 373 0.56 -12.84 -5.11
N HIS A 374 1.85 -12.61 -4.88
CA HIS A 374 2.36 -12.46 -3.54
C HIS A 374 1.63 -11.30 -2.84
N ASP A 375 1.38 -11.44 -1.55
CA ASP A 375 0.49 -10.55 -0.78
C ASP A 375 1.12 -9.18 -0.56
N ALA A 376 2.37 -9.19 -0.10
CA ALA A 376 3.06 -8.01 0.41
C ALA A 376 4.58 -8.12 0.13
N ALA A 377 5.41 -7.59 1.01
CA ALA A 377 6.85 -7.84 0.99
C ALA A 377 7.20 -9.28 1.41
N ASP A 378 6.26 -10.10 1.75
CA ASP A 378 6.42 -11.54 1.93
C ASP A 378 5.88 -12.31 0.72
N MET A 379 6.14 -13.60 0.67
CA MET A 379 5.73 -14.45 -0.45
C MET A 379 4.41 -15.18 -0.19
N SER A 380 3.73 -14.83 0.90
CA SER A 380 2.43 -15.39 1.21
C SER A 380 1.39 -15.00 0.18
N GLN A 381 0.32 -15.75 0.13
CA GLN A 381 -0.73 -15.51 -0.81
C GLN A 381 -2.10 -15.50 -0.14
N GLY A 382 -2.73 -14.36 -0.22
CA GLY A 382 -4.08 -14.14 0.29
C GLY A 382 -5.12 -14.45 -0.78
N PHE A 383 -5.94 -15.46 -0.56
CA PHE A 383 -6.95 -15.89 -1.49
C PHE A 383 -8.09 -14.85 -1.69
N VAL A 384 -8.64 -14.35 -0.57
CA VAL A 384 -9.66 -13.29 -0.60
C VAL A 384 -9.11 -12.03 -1.25
N GLN A 385 -7.90 -11.65 -0.90
CA GLN A 385 -7.20 -10.51 -1.46
C GLN A 385 -7.02 -10.63 -2.97
N THR A 386 -6.52 -11.78 -3.45
CA THR A 386 -6.35 -12.03 -4.88
C THR A 386 -7.67 -11.83 -5.65
N GLY A 387 -8.78 -12.36 -5.12
CA GLY A 387 -10.08 -12.17 -5.75
C GLY A 387 -10.53 -10.71 -5.79
N GLU A 388 -10.32 -9.95 -4.71
CA GLU A 388 -10.65 -8.52 -4.66
C GLU A 388 -9.77 -7.67 -5.57
N ILE A 389 -8.48 -7.99 -5.70
CA ILE A 389 -7.59 -7.32 -6.65
C ILE A 389 -8.05 -7.59 -8.09
N ALA A 390 -8.34 -8.85 -8.43
CA ALA A 390 -8.88 -9.20 -9.74
C ALA A 390 -10.18 -8.46 -10.06
N PHE A 391 -11.11 -8.37 -9.10
CA PHE A 391 -12.34 -7.59 -9.23
C PHE A 391 -12.05 -6.11 -9.51
N SER A 392 -11.14 -5.50 -8.78
CA SER A 392 -10.77 -4.09 -8.97
C SER A 392 -10.14 -3.82 -10.34
N MET A 393 -9.34 -4.76 -10.84
CA MET A 393 -8.80 -4.69 -12.20
C MET A 393 -9.89 -4.80 -13.26
N LEU A 394 -10.92 -5.64 -13.04
CA LEU A 394 -12.08 -5.73 -13.93
C LEU A 394 -12.90 -4.43 -13.94
N GLU A 395 -13.10 -3.78 -12.77
CA GLU A 395 -13.73 -2.46 -12.70
C GLU A 395 -12.95 -1.45 -13.56
N MET A 396 -11.61 -1.39 -13.40
CA MET A 396 -10.77 -0.48 -14.17
C MET A 396 -10.71 -0.85 -15.66
N ALA A 397 -10.73 -2.15 -16.01
CA ALA A 397 -10.80 -2.60 -17.42
C ALA A 397 -12.09 -2.14 -18.10
N ASN A 398 -13.23 -2.27 -17.42
CA ASN A 398 -14.51 -1.76 -17.93
C ASN A 398 -14.46 -0.25 -18.12
N ARG A 399 -13.86 0.49 -17.17
CA ARG A 399 -13.67 1.93 -17.30
C ARG A 399 -12.75 2.31 -18.45
N ALA A 400 -11.62 1.62 -18.63
CA ALA A 400 -10.72 1.81 -19.77
C ALA A 400 -11.43 1.56 -21.10
N LYS A 401 -12.26 0.52 -21.16
CA LYS A 401 -13.09 0.20 -22.34
C LYS A 401 -14.09 1.31 -22.64
N GLU A 402 -14.77 1.84 -21.65
CA GLU A 402 -15.71 2.97 -21.82
C GLU A 402 -15.04 4.22 -22.37
N LYS A 403 -13.79 4.48 -21.94
CA LYS A 403 -12.94 5.58 -22.46
C LYS A 403 -12.31 5.29 -23.83
N GLY A 404 -12.47 4.09 -24.37
CA GLY A 404 -11.82 3.67 -25.62
C GLY A 404 -10.34 3.34 -25.49
N ASN A 405 -9.79 3.22 -24.27
CA ASN A 405 -8.41 2.82 -24.02
C ASN A 405 -8.28 1.29 -24.10
N THR A 406 -8.22 0.77 -25.32
CA THR A 406 -8.22 -0.66 -25.59
C THR A 406 -6.99 -1.36 -25.03
N ASP A 407 -5.80 -0.76 -25.13
CA ASP A 407 -4.55 -1.37 -24.67
C ASP A 407 -4.57 -1.57 -23.16
N LEU A 408 -4.96 -0.55 -22.41
CA LEU A 408 -5.10 -0.64 -20.97
C LEU A 408 -6.18 -1.66 -20.57
N CYS A 409 -7.33 -1.66 -21.27
CA CYS A 409 -8.39 -2.63 -21.04
C CYS A 409 -7.89 -4.07 -21.21
N LEU A 410 -7.20 -4.37 -22.31
CA LEU A 410 -6.66 -5.70 -22.58
C LEU A 410 -5.63 -6.13 -21.53
N ARG A 411 -4.75 -5.22 -21.14
CA ARG A 411 -3.72 -5.52 -20.13
C ARG A 411 -4.30 -5.75 -18.74
N LEU A 412 -5.28 -4.95 -18.34
CA LEU A 412 -6.01 -5.13 -17.09
C LEU A 412 -6.79 -6.45 -17.08
N MET A 413 -7.40 -6.80 -18.19
CA MET A 413 -8.13 -8.06 -18.32
C MET A 413 -7.19 -9.27 -18.23
N GLU A 414 -6.03 -9.23 -18.86
CA GLU A 414 -5.01 -10.28 -18.75
C GLU A 414 -4.59 -10.49 -17.31
N GLU A 415 -4.28 -9.39 -16.60
CA GLU A 415 -3.84 -9.49 -15.20
C GLU A 415 -4.97 -9.96 -14.27
N ALA A 416 -6.19 -9.48 -14.48
CA ALA A 416 -7.36 -9.92 -13.71
C ALA A 416 -7.62 -11.44 -13.89
N LEU A 417 -7.43 -11.96 -15.11
CA LEU A 417 -7.59 -13.38 -15.40
C LEU A 417 -6.53 -14.22 -14.68
N TRP A 418 -5.32 -13.70 -14.48
CA TRP A 418 -4.31 -14.38 -13.67
C TRP A 418 -4.80 -14.63 -12.22
N GLY A 419 -5.41 -13.63 -11.59
CA GLY A 419 -6.00 -13.78 -10.25
C GLY A 419 -7.25 -14.66 -10.24
N LEU A 420 -8.12 -14.52 -11.25
CA LEU A 420 -9.33 -15.33 -11.35
C LEU A 420 -9.02 -16.82 -11.55
N ASP A 421 -7.93 -17.18 -12.23
CA ASP A 421 -7.49 -18.57 -12.35
C ASP A 421 -7.30 -19.21 -10.97
N LEU A 422 -6.64 -18.52 -10.04
CA LEU A 422 -6.51 -19.00 -8.67
C LEU A 422 -7.87 -19.17 -7.97
N VAL A 423 -8.76 -18.20 -8.13
CA VAL A 423 -10.11 -18.24 -7.55
C VAL A 423 -10.87 -19.48 -8.05
N MET A 424 -10.77 -19.81 -9.32
CA MET A 424 -11.45 -20.94 -9.93
C MET A 424 -10.83 -22.29 -9.54
N LYS A 425 -9.50 -22.43 -9.61
CA LYS A 425 -8.83 -23.73 -9.41
C LYS A 425 -8.75 -24.18 -7.96
N THR A 426 -8.88 -23.27 -7.01
CA THR A 426 -8.89 -23.59 -5.58
C THR A 426 -10.26 -24.03 -5.07
N ARG A 427 -11.28 -24.03 -5.92
CA ARG A 427 -12.64 -24.47 -5.60
C ARG A 427 -12.77 -25.98 -5.66
N LEU A 428 -13.41 -26.56 -4.65
CA LEU A 428 -13.69 -27.97 -4.54
C LEU A 428 -15.14 -28.30 -4.95
N GLU A 429 -15.39 -29.56 -5.32
CA GLU A 429 -16.70 -30.03 -5.83
C GLU A 429 -17.87 -29.86 -4.84
N ASN A 430 -17.57 -29.82 -3.54
CA ASN A 430 -18.54 -29.64 -2.46
C ASN A 430 -18.77 -28.17 -2.06
N GLY A 431 -18.11 -27.23 -2.73
CA GLY A 431 -18.16 -25.81 -2.43
C GLY A 431 -17.11 -25.31 -1.44
N ASP A 432 -16.33 -26.19 -0.81
CA ASP A 432 -15.15 -25.79 -0.05
C ASP A 432 -14.08 -25.19 -0.97
N ARG A 433 -13.13 -24.48 -0.38
CA ARG A 433 -12.00 -23.89 -1.09
C ARG A 433 -10.71 -24.05 -0.29
N PHE A 434 -9.60 -24.09 -0.99
CA PHE A 434 -8.29 -23.85 -0.37
C PHE A 434 -8.11 -22.35 -0.16
N GLN A 435 -7.70 -21.91 1.05
CA GLN A 435 -7.72 -20.50 1.43
C GLN A 435 -6.41 -19.74 1.18
N GLY A 436 -5.53 -20.22 0.35
CA GLY A 436 -4.20 -19.63 0.17
C GLY A 436 -3.20 -20.18 1.19
N TRP A 437 -2.03 -19.64 1.21
CA TRP A 437 -0.92 -20.11 2.01
C TRP A 437 -0.11 -18.93 2.56
N GLY A 438 0.55 -19.15 3.69
CA GLY A 438 1.40 -18.14 4.34
C GLY A 438 2.81 -18.67 4.47
N THR A 439 3.71 -18.17 3.63
CA THR A 439 5.15 -18.34 3.77
C THR A 439 5.84 -17.10 3.21
N ASN A 440 7.00 -16.80 3.73
CA ASN A 440 7.90 -15.81 3.17
C ASN A 440 9.24 -16.45 2.79
N LEU A 441 9.17 -17.72 2.35
CA LEU A 441 10.33 -18.50 1.97
C LEU A 441 10.38 -18.66 0.45
N TRP A 442 11.52 -18.42 -0.14
CA TRP A 442 11.79 -18.85 -1.50
C TRP A 442 11.87 -20.37 -1.57
N THR A 443 11.23 -20.95 -2.58
CA THR A 443 11.31 -22.38 -2.92
C THR A 443 11.99 -22.54 -4.28
N ASP A 444 12.28 -23.78 -4.68
CA ASP A 444 12.84 -24.05 -6.00
C ASP A 444 11.78 -23.97 -7.12
N GLY A 445 10.51 -23.99 -6.77
CA GLY A 445 9.38 -23.86 -7.70
C GLY A 445 9.06 -25.11 -8.51
N TYR A 446 9.68 -26.27 -8.21
CA TYR A 446 9.47 -27.52 -8.95
C TYR A 446 8.75 -28.56 -8.14
N ILE A 447 7.67 -29.13 -8.72
CA ILE A 447 6.94 -30.26 -8.14
C ILE A 447 7.83 -31.52 -8.13
N GLY A 448 7.79 -32.28 -7.04
CA GLY A 448 8.56 -33.53 -6.88
C GLY A 448 9.99 -33.34 -6.39
N SER A 449 10.37 -32.13 -5.97
CA SER A 449 11.63 -31.90 -5.28
C SER A 449 11.52 -32.29 -3.80
N THR A 450 12.68 -32.33 -3.11
CA THR A 450 12.74 -32.57 -1.66
C THR A 450 12.10 -31.47 -0.84
N ASP A 451 11.74 -30.35 -1.45
CA ASP A 451 11.06 -29.23 -0.79
C ASP A 451 9.57 -29.46 -0.63
N ASP A 452 8.98 -30.39 -1.38
CA ASP A 452 7.53 -30.63 -1.38
C ASP A 452 7.03 -31.34 -0.12
N GLU A 453 7.90 -31.89 0.70
CA GLU A 453 7.53 -32.72 1.84
C GLU A 453 6.75 -31.97 2.92
N GLY A 454 5.43 -31.94 2.78
CA GLY A 454 4.47 -31.55 3.83
C GLY A 454 4.47 -30.08 4.23
N ARG A 455 5.42 -29.26 3.76
CA ARG A 455 5.58 -27.87 4.16
C ARG A 455 4.66 -26.92 3.41
N HIS A 456 4.29 -27.30 2.20
CA HIS A 456 3.53 -26.46 1.28
C HIS A 456 2.11 -26.95 1.07
N GLN A 457 1.66 -27.88 1.92
CA GLN A 457 0.30 -28.38 1.87
C GLN A 457 -0.69 -27.37 2.48
N VAL A 458 -1.68 -26.99 1.70
CA VAL A 458 -2.74 -26.07 2.11
C VAL A 458 -4.00 -26.85 2.45
N ARG A 459 -4.67 -26.50 3.54
CA ARG A 459 -5.91 -27.14 3.98
C ARG A 459 -7.11 -26.50 3.32
N ALA A 460 -8.09 -27.31 2.99
CA ALA A 460 -9.40 -26.83 2.62
C ALA A 460 -10.04 -26.13 3.83
N ALA A 461 -10.54 -24.94 3.61
CA ALA A 461 -11.25 -24.18 4.63
C ALA A 461 -12.63 -23.81 4.10
N ASN A 462 -13.64 -24.11 4.91
CA ASN A 462 -15.02 -23.83 4.58
C ASN A 462 -15.43 -22.49 5.17
N SER A 463 -15.67 -21.49 4.30
CA SER A 463 -16.12 -20.15 4.69
C SER A 463 -17.23 -19.69 3.75
N ALA A 464 -18.43 -19.56 4.28
CA ALA A 464 -19.56 -19.03 3.54
C ALA A 464 -19.32 -17.57 3.14
N PHE A 465 -18.64 -16.78 3.98
CA PHE A 465 -18.28 -15.41 3.65
C PHE A 465 -17.44 -15.33 2.37
N ALA A 466 -16.38 -16.13 2.26
CA ALA A 466 -15.53 -16.15 1.08
C ALA A 466 -16.32 -16.55 -0.17
N ASN A 467 -17.19 -17.56 -0.07
CA ASN A 467 -18.02 -17.99 -1.19
C ASN A 467 -19.05 -16.93 -1.62
N PHE A 468 -19.65 -16.16 -0.70
CA PHE A 468 -20.47 -15.01 -1.08
C PHE A 468 -19.66 -13.96 -1.83
N LEU A 469 -18.47 -13.62 -1.34
CA LEU A 469 -17.60 -12.64 -1.99
C LEU A 469 -17.22 -13.11 -3.40
N PHE A 470 -16.75 -14.34 -3.53
CA PHE A 470 -16.35 -14.89 -4.84
C PHE A 470 -17.53 -15.03 -5.80
N SER A 471 -18.69 -15.43 -5.32
CA SER A 471 -19.91 -15.46 -6.13
C SER A 471 -20.19 -14.09 -6.77
N GLY A 472 -20.05 -13.00 -6.00
CA GLY A 472 -20.19 -11.66 -6.53
C GLY A 472 -19.13 -11.28 -7.56
N ILE A 473 -17.86 -11.62 -7.28
CA ILE A 473 -16.71 -11.39 -8.18
C ILE A 473 -16.88 -12.19 -9.48
N GLU A 474 -17.20 -13.47 -9.40
CA GLU A 474 -17.42 -14.38 -10.53
C GLU A 474 -18.60 -13.93 -11.39
N ALA A 475 -19.68 -13.49 -10.76
CA ALA A 475 -20.82 -12.91 -11.48
C ALA A 475 -20.43 -11.63 -12.24
N TYR A 476 -19.67 -10.74 -11.59
CA TYR A 476 -19.16 -9.52 -12.24
C TYR A 476 -18.20 -9.84 -13.39
N ALA A 477 -17.26 -10.77 -13.17
CA ALA A 477 -16.33 -11.23 -14.20
C ALA A 477 -17.05 -11.84 -15.41
N SER A 478 -18.08 -12.66 -15.16
CA SER A 478 -18.93 -13.21 -16.22
C SER A 478 -19.60 -12.13 -17.09
N MET A 479 -19.98 -11.00 -16.51
CA MET A 479 -20.54 -9.86 -17.25
C MET A 479 -19.46 -9.03 -17.98
N SER A 480 -18.24 -8.98 -17.48
CA SER A 480 -17.15 -8.16 -18.00
C SER A 480 -16.39 -8.82 -19.15
N ILE A 481 -16.27 -10.15 -19.15
CA ILE A 481 -15.51 -10.90 -20.17
C ILE A 481 -16.38 -11.08 -21.42
N ALA A 482 -16.01 -10.40 -22.51
CA ALA A 482 -16.76 -10.43 -23.75
C ALA A 482 -16.30 -11.52 -24.74
N ASN A 483 -15.00 -11.79 -24.79
CA ASN A 483 -14.37 -12.53 -25.89
C ASN A 483 -14.18 -14.04 -25.62
N ASP A 484 -14.56 -14.54 -24.43
CA ASP A 484 -14.50 -15.95 -24.09
C ASP A 484 -15.87 -16.45 -23.57
N PRO A 485 -16.73 -16.98 -24.44
CA PRO A 485 -18.04 -17.49 -24.07
C PRO A 485 -17.99 -18.68 -23.13
N MET A 486 -16.97 -19.53 -23.23
CA MET A 486 -16.82 -20.72 -22.36
C MET A 486 -16.46 -20.31 -20.93
N LEU A 487 -15.46 -19.44 -20.78
CA LEU A 487 -15.08 -18.91 -19.47
C LEU A 487 -16.23 -18.14 -18.84
N ARG A 488 -16.93 -17.32 -19.62
CA ARG A 488 -18.09 -16.56 -19.14
C ARG A 488 -19.20 -17.45 -18.59
N GLU A 489 -19.55 -18.52 -19.30
CA GLU A 489 -20.58 -19.46 -18.83
C GLU A 489 -20.10 -20.29 -17.62
N ASN A 490 -18.81 -20.66 -17.56
CA ASN A 490 -18.24 -21.32 -16.41
C ASN A 490 -18.29 -20.40 -15.17
N LEU A 491 -17.91 -19.15 -15.29
CA LEU A 491 -17.99 -18.14 -14.22
C LEU A 491 -19.44 -17.94 -13.75
N ARG A 492 -20.40 -17.89 -14.67
CA ARG A 492 -21.83 -17.82 -14.35
C ARG A 492 -22.29 -19.03 -13.52
N LYS A 493 -21.86 -20.22 -13.92
CA LYS A 493 -22.19 -21.46 -13.24
C LYS A 493 -21.62 -21.48 -11.81
N ILE A 494 -20.31 -21.24 -11.66
CA ILE A 494 -19.65 -21.31 -10.36
C ILE A 494 -20.14 -20.21 -9.41
N ALA A 495 -20.44 -19.00 -9.91
CA ALA A 495 -21.04 -17.94 -9.11
C ALA A 495 -22.36 -18.37 -8.45
N LYS A 496 -23.24 -19.06 -9.20
CA LYS A 496 -24.50 -19.61 -8.67
C LYS A 496 -24.26 -20.72 -7.64
N GLU A 497 -23.31 -21.62 -7.91
CA GLU A 497 -22.97 -22.72 -7.01
C GLU A 497 -22.37 -22.21 -5.70
N ASP A 498 -21.48 -21.25 -5.76
CA ASP A 498 -20.85 -20.64 -4.58
C ASP A 498 -21.87 -19.91 -3.72
N PHE A 499 -22.78 -19.16 -4.34
CA PHE A 499 -23.88 -18.52 -3.61
C PHE A 499 -24.81 -19.52 -2.93
N GLY A 500 -25.16 -20.61 -3.63
CA GLY A 500 -25.97 -21.68 -3.08
C GLY A 500 -25.31 -22.37 -1.89
N PHE A 501 -24.01 -22.70 -2.03
CA PHE A 501 -23.22 -23.28 -0.96
C PHE A 501 -23.14 -22.32 0.26
N ALA A 502 -22.82 -21.07 0.03
CA ALA A 502 -22.71 -20.07 1.08
C ALA A 502 -24.02 -19.84 1.82
N THR A 503 -25.15 -19.79 1.08
CA THR A 503 -26.48 -19.65 1.66
C THR A 503 -26.81 -20.83 2.58
N LYS A 504 -26.62 -22.06 2.10
CA LYS A 504 -26.85 -23.25 2.91
C LYS A 504 -26.00 -23.26 4.17
N ARG A 505 -24.71 -22.95 4.03
CA ARG A 505 -23.76 -22.89 5.14
C ARG A 505 -24.14 -21.82 6.18
N PHE A 506 -24.54 -20.65 5.71
CA PHE A 506 -25.01 -19.59 6.59
C PHE A 506 -26.31 -19.91 7.28
N ASP A 507 -27.28 -20.57 6.59
CA ASP A 507 -28.54 -20.97 7.18
C ASP A 507 -28.35 -22.04 8.29
N GLU A 508 -27.31 -22.89 8.16
CA GLU A 508 -26.96 -23.90 9.17
C GLU A 508 -26.22 -23.32 10.38
N LEU A 509 -25.30 -22.40 10.18
CA LEU A 509 -24.35 -21.94 11.20
C LEU A 509 -24.54 -20.49 11.64
N GLY A 510 -25.22 -19.68 10.82
CA GLY A 510 -25.27 -18.22 11.02
C GLY A 510 -23.88 -17.62 11.13
N PHE A 511 -23.71 -16.61 11.98
CA PHE A 511 -22.42 -15.96 12.21
C PHE A 511 -21.39 -16.81 12.97
N LYS A 512 -21.74 -18.01 13.43
CA LYS A 512 -20.77 -18.93 14.07
C LYS A 512 -19.70 -19.41 13.09
N GLU A 513 -19.97 -19.34 11.79
CA GLU A 513 -19.01 -19.70 10.76
C GLU A 513 -17.89 -18.65 10.57
N MET A 514 -17.98 -17.48 11.19
CA MET A 514 -17.02 -16.40 11.04
C MET A 514 -15.58 -16.72 11.53
N GLY A 515 -15.38 -17.89 12.10
CA GLY A 515 -14.05 -18.41 12.29
C GLY A 515 -13.19 -17.75 13.38
N SER A 516 -11.88 -17.90 13.23
CA SER A 516 -10.87 -17.43 14.18
C SER A 516 -10.60 -15.92 14.07
N ARG A 517 -9.87 -15.36 15.04
CA ARG A 517 -9.35 -13.97 15.01
C ARG A 517 -8.59 -13.65 13.71
N SER A 518 -7.81 -14.60 13.21
CA SER A 518 -7.07 -14.45 11.95
C SER A 518 -8.01 -14.18 10.78
N SER A 519 -9.10 -14.95 10.64
CA SER A 519 -10.12 -14.71 9.61
C SER A 519 -10.80 -13.36 9.78
N GLY A 520 -11.06 -12.94 11.03
CA GLY A 520 -11.61 -11.62 11.34
C GLY A 520 -10.70 -10.48 10.94
N HIS A 521 -9.39 -10.66 11.09
CA HIS A 521 -8.41 -9.66 10.71
C HIS A 521 -8.28 -9.50 9.19
N THR A 522 -8.15 -10.60 8.47
CA THR A 522 -7.84 -10.59 7.03
C THR A 522 -9.06 -10.61 6.12
N GLY A 523 -10.14 -11.21 6.52
CA GLY A 523 -11.31 -11.42 5.65
C GLY A 523 -12.48 -10.51 5.96
N MET A 524 -13.07 -10.69 7.14
CA MET A 524 -14.31 -10.04 7.52
C MET A 524 -14.35 -9.80 9.03
N THR A 525 -14.64 -8.58 9.42
CA THR A 525 -14.55 -8.14 10.82
C THR A 525 -15.88 -7.99 11.53
N SER A 526 -17.01 -7.99 10.82
CA SER A 526 -18.30 -7.66 11.40
C SER A 526 -19.47 -8.37 10.72
N HIS A 527 -20.53 -8.60 11.49
CA HIS A 527 -21.80 -9.13 10.99
C HIS A 527 -22.41 -8.21 9.94
N SER A 528 -22.31 -6.90 10.15
CA SER A 528 -22.89 -5.91 9.23
C SER A 528 -22.17 -5.90 7.87
N GLN A 529 -20.84 -6.03 7.84
CA GLN A 529 -20.08 -6.18 6.60
C GLN A 529 -20.36 -7.52 5.90
N TYR A 530 -20.51 -8.59 6.68
CA TYR A 530 -20.91 -9.89 6.15
C TYR A 530 -22.23 -9.79 5.37
N MET A 531 -23.25 -9.23 6.00
CA MET A 531 -24.59 -9.10 5.39
C MET A 531 -24.61 -8.14 4.20
N ALA A 532 -23.78 -7.09 4.23
CA ALA A 532 -23.58 -6.21 3.08
C ALA A 532 -22.93 -6.96 1.91
N THR A 533 -21.91 -7.80 2.17
CA THR A 533 -21.26 -8.64 1.14
C THR A 533 -22.25 -9.64 0.53
N MET A 534 -23.07 -10.31 1.34
CA MET A 534 -24.12 -11.20 0.85
C MET A 534 -25.13 -10.45 -0.05
N SER A 535 -25.54 -9.24 0.36
CA SER A 535 -26.45 -8.41 -0.43
C SER A 535 -25.84 -8.00 -1.77
N TRP A 536 -24.57 -7.60 -1.78
CA TRP A 536 -23.85 -7.26 -2.99
C TRP A 536 -23.75 -8.46 -3.95
N ALA A 537 -23.32 -9.63 -3.46
CA ALA A 537 -23.21 -10.84 -4.26
C ALA A 537 -24.56 -11.24 -4.89
N ALA A 538 -25.62 -11.19 -4.10
CA ALA A 538 -26.98 -11.45 -4.58
C ALA A 538 -27.43 -10.45 -5.65
N SER A 539 -27.07 -9.15 -5.48
CA SER A 539 -27.36 -8.12 -6.49
C SER A 539 -26.62 -8.37 -7.81
N MET A 540 -25.34 -8.79 -7.74
CA MET A 540 -24.56 -9.18 -8.92
C MET A 540 -25.16 -10.38 -9.64
N LEU A 541 -25.56 -11.41 -8.90
CA LEU A 541 -26.23 -12.57 -9.48
C LEU A 541 -27.59 -12.21 -10.10
N TYR A 542 -28.36 -11.33 -9.48
CA TYR A 542 -29.60 -10.87 -10.07
C TYR A 542 -29.35 -10.12 -11.39
N LYS A 543 -28.35 -9.21 -11.42
CA LYS A 543 -27.94 -8.53 -12.66
C LYS A 543 -27.52 -9.53 -13.76
N LEU A 544 -26.82 -10.61 -13.39
CA LEU A 544 -26.33 -11.62 -14.32
C LEU A 544 -27.43 -12.54 -14.84
N THR A 545 -28.41 -12.93 -14.00
CA THR A 545 -29.37 -14.04 -14.29
C THR A 545 -30.80 -13.58 -14.47
N ASN A 546 -31.17 -12.43 -13.91
CA ASN A 546 -32.53 -11.94 -13.76
C ASN A 546 -33.45 -12.87 -12.92
N GLU A 547 -32.87 -13.77 -12.09
CA GLU A 547 -33.62 -14.69 -11.24
C GLU A 547 -34.07 -13.99 -9.94
N LYS A 548 -35.38 -13.84 -9.75
CA LYS A 548 -35.98 -13.03 -8.69
C LYS A 548 -35.52 -13.37 -7.27
N HIS A 549 -35.24 -14.65 -6.98
CA HIS A 549 -34.84 -15.07 -5.64
C HIS A 549 -33.52 -14.42 -5.18
N TYR A 550 -32.61 -14.06 -6.11
CA TYR A 550 -31.42 -13.27 -5.78
C TYR A 550 -31.76 -11.83 -5.41
N ALA A 551 -32.70 -11.22 -6.13
CA ALA A 551 -33.19 -9.88 -5.79
C ALA A 551 -33.81 -9.86 -4.38
N ASP A 552 -34.64 -10.84 -4.06
CA ASP A 552 -35.27 -10.97 -2.74
C ASP A 552 -34.22 -11.19 -1.64
N LYS A 553 -33.19 -12.04 -1.88
CA LYS A 553 -32.11 -12.29 -0.92
C LYS A 553 -31.26 -11.03 -0.70
N ALA A 554 -30.96 -10.27 -1.74
CA ALA A 554 -30.23 -9.02 -1.64
C ALA A 554 -30.96 -8.01 -0.74
N ALA A 555 -32.26 -7.78 -1.01
CA ALA A 555 -33.11 -6.89 -0.23
C ALA A 555 -33.28 -7.36 1.23
N GLN A 556 -33.33 -8.67 1.47
CA GLN A 556 -33.41 -9.25 2.81
C GLN A 556 -32.10 -9.01 3.59
N SER A 557 -30.96 -9.33 2.97
CA SER A 557 -29.66 -9.30 3.64
C SER A 557 -29.25 -7.88 4.06
N ILE A 558 -29.50 -6.86 3.22
CA ILE A 558 -29.11 -5.48 3.52
C ILE A 558 -29.83 -4.91 4.75
N LYS A 559 -30.99 -5.45 5.13
CA LYS A 559 -31.76 -4.97 6.29
C LYS A 559 -30.94 -5.05 7.59
N TYR A 560 -30.11 -6.08 7.74
CA TYR A 560 -29.24 -6.19 8.90
C TYR A 560 -28.21 -5.04 8.96
N ALA A 561 -27.52 -4.78 7.85
CA ALA A 561 -26.54 -3.70 7.76
C ALA A 561 -27.21 -2.34 8.02
N LEU A 562 -28.41 -2.10 7.48
CA LEU A 562 -29.17 -0.87 7.72
C LEU A 562 -29.55 -0.67 9.20
N GLN A 563 -29.85 -1.76 9.93
CA GLN A 563 -30.09 -1.69 11.38
C GLN A 563 -28.80 -1.37 12.17
N CYS A 564 -27.64 -1.65 11.61
CA CYS A 564 -26.35 -1.29 12.18
C CYS A 564 -25.91 0.15 11.83
N GLN A 565 -26.60 0.86 10.95
CA GLN A 565 -26.28 2.24 10.63
C GLN A 565 -26.74 3.19 11.75
N ARG A 566 -25.87 4.11 12.16
CA ARG A 566 -26.22 5.18 13.09
C ARG A 566 -27.06 6.23 12.37
N THR A 567 -28.34 6.32 12.70
CA THR A 567 -29.27 7.30 12.09
C THR A 567 -29.44 8.55 12.94
N GLU A 568 -29.33 8.42 14.24
CA GLU A 568 -29.42 9.53 15.17
C GLU A 568 -28.07 10.30 15.22
N PRO A 569 -28.11 11.63 15.07
CA PRO A 569 -26.89 12.43 15.14
C PRO A 569 -26.27 12.38 16.54
N LEU A 570 -24.94 12.45 16.58
CA LEU A 570 -24.17 12.68 17.79
C LEU A 570 -24.45 14.08 18.36
N ASN A 571 -24.13 14.28 19.63
CA ASN A 571 -24.25 15.59 20.26
C ASN A 571 -22.98 16.44 20.01
N ASP A 572 -22.49 16.42 18.77
CA ASP A 572 -21.37 17.23 18.32
C ASP A 572 -21.83 18.41 17.46
N ALA A 573 -20.94 19.36 17.19
CA ALA A 573 -21.26 20.58 16.42
C ALA A 573 -21.73 20.28 14.98
N ASN A 574 -21.28 19.18 14.39
CA ASN A 574 -21.62 18.80 13.01
C ASN A 574 -22.79 17.82 12.92
N LYS A 575 -23.36 17.40 14.06
CA LYS A 575 -24.45 16.42 14.10
C LYS A 575 -24.09 15.14 13.33
N THR A 576 -22.92 14.61 13.63
CA THR A 576 -22.33 13.46 12.94
C THR A 576 -23.22 12.22 13.07
N ALA A 577 -23.56 11.61 11.95
CA ALA A 577 -24.37 10.39 11.86
C ALA A 577 -24.00 9.65 10.57
N GLY A 578 -24.39 8.38 10.44
CA GLY A 578 -24.26 7.63 9.17
C GLY A 578 -23.22 6.53 9.17
N PHE A 579 -22.33 6.47 10.16
CA PHE A 579 -21.39 5.36 10.32
C PHE A 579 -22.10 4.06 10.73
N PHE A 580 -21.38 2.93 10.62
CA PHE A 580 -21.93 1.61 10.89
C PHE A 580 -21.32 0.99 12.14
N TYR A 581 -22.14 0.29 12.91
CA TYR A 581 -21.72 -0.61 13.97
C TYR A 581 -21.43 -2.00 13.42
N ARG A 582 -20.59 -2.76 14.13
CA ARG A 582 -20.19 -4.12 13.73
C ARG A 582 -21.35 -5.09 13.76
N ASP A 583 -22.25 -4.94 14.74
CA ASP A 583 -23.44 -5.77 14.93
C ASP A 583 -24.60 -4.97 15.55
N LEU A 584 -25.69 -5.67 15.82
CA LEU A 584 -26.90 -5.07 16.39
C LEU A 584 -26.76 -4.64 17.85
N ASP A 585 -25.74 -5.13 18.55
CA ASP A 585 -25.47 -4.72 19.95
C ASP A 585 -24.94 -3.29 20.04
N ARG A 586 -24.42 -2.74 18.93
CA ARG A 586 -23.94 -1.35 18.79
C ARG A 586 -22.87 -0.97 19.83
N LYS A 587 -22.04 -1.94 20.26
CA LYS A 587 -20.94 -1.72 21.22
C LYS A 587 -19.64 -1.29 20.56
N SER A 588 -19.42 -1.69 19.30
CA SER A 588 -18.24 -1.37 18.53
C SER A 588 -18.63 -0.84 17.15
N ILE A 589 -18.01 0.26 16.75
CA ILE A 589 -18.15 0.85 15.41
C ILE A 589 -17.28 0.03 14.46
N VAL A 590 -17.63 0.01 13.18
CA VAL A 590 -16.77 -0.59 12.14
C VAL A 590 -15.57 0.34 11.93
N HIS A 591 -14.42 -0.20 12.23
CA HIS A 591 -13.15 0.44 11.99
C HIS A 591 -12.30 -0.44 11.10
N PHE A 592 -11.06 -0.05 11.00
CA PHE A 592 -10.01 -0.72 10.30
C PHE A 592 -10.22 -2.25 10.17
N ASN A 593 -10.13 -2.69 8.94
CA ASN A 593 -9.95 -4.06 8.55
C ASN A 593 -8.65 -4.14 7.74
N HIS A 594 -7.79 -5.10 8.03
CA HIS A 594 -6.49 -5.21 7.37
C HIS A 594 -6.60 -5.25 5.83
N GLN A 595 -7.61 -5.93 5.29
CA GLN A 595 -7.89 -5.97 3.86
C GLN A 595 -8.68 -4.76 3.35
N SER A 596 -9.09 -3.88 4.25
CA SER A 596 -9.76 -2.60 3.95
C SER A 596 -11.00 -2.74 3.08
N ARG A 597 -12.14 -2.97 3.74
CA ARG A 597 -13.43 -3.18 3.07
C ARG A 597 -14.46 -2.10 3.42
N ASP A 598 -13.98 -0.88 3.63
CA ASP A 598 -14.81 0.24 4.04
C ASP A 598 -15.84 0.65 2.98
N GLN A 599 -15.60 0.31 1.70
CA GLN A 599 -16.54 0.56 0.60
C GLN A 599 -17.73 -0.39 0.59
N VAL A 600 -17.72 -1.52 1.31
CA VAL A 600 -18.67 -2.63 1.11
C VAL A 600 -20.13 -2.24 1.27
N TYR A 601 -20.45 -1.35 2.20
CA TYR A 601 -21.84 -0.89 2.42
C TYR A 601 -22.35 -0.10 1.22
N MET A 602 -21.55 0.82 0.72
CA MET A 602 -21.94 1.64 -0.43
C MET A 602 -21.92 0.81 -1.72
N GLN A 603 -20.96 -0.10 -1.87
CA GLN A 603 -20.94 -1.06 -2.96
C GLN A 603 -22.21 -1.93 -2.99
N ALA A 604 -22.67 -2.39 -1.83
CA ALA A 604 -23.90 -3.19 -1.73
C ALA A 604 -25.14 -2.35 -1.99
N LEU A 605 -25.28 -1.18 -1.36
CA LEU A 605 -26.45 -0.33 -1.47
C LEU A 605 -26.64 0.26 -2.87
N THR A 606 -25.56 0.73 -3.51
CA THR A 606 -25.65 1.26 -4.89
C THR A 606 -25.98 0.16 -5.88
N ALA A 607 -25.32 -1.01 -5.76
CA ALA A 607 -25.62 -2.18 -6.60
C ALA A 607 -27.08 -2.65 -6.46
N LEU A 608 -27.60 -2.61 -5.23
CA LEU A 608 -28.98 -2.99 -4.92
C LEU A 608 -29.98 -1.99 -5.54
N CYS A 609 -29.73 -0.69 -5.37
CA CYS A 609 -30.56 0.36 -5.99
C CYS A 609 -30.58 0.28 -7.51
N GLU A 610 -29.41 0.05 -8.12
CA GLU A 610 -29.29 -0.13 -9.58
C GLU A 610 -30.02 -1.37 -10.08
N ALA A 611 -29.92 -2.48 -9.33
CA ALA A 611 -30.54 -3.74 -9.70
C ALA A 611 -32.08 -3.73 -9.52
N GLN A 612 -32.59 -2.95 -8.57
CA GLN A 612 -34.00 -2.94 -8.17
C GLN A 612 -34.56 -1.52 -8.00
N PRO A 613 -34.61 -0.70 -9.07
CA PRO A 613 -35.00 0.71 -8.98
C PRO A 613 -36.48 0.94 -8.58
N HIS A 614 -37.31 -0.08 -8.66
CA HIS A 614 -38.75 0.00 -8.32
C HIS A 614 -39.10 -0.77 -7.04
N HIS A 615 -38.11 -1.19 -6.25
CA HIS A 615 -38.37 -1.93 -5.01
C HIS A 615 -39.04 -1.02 -3.96
N PRO A 616 -40.02 -1.51 -3.15
CA PRO A 616 -40.66 -0.71 -2.10
C PRO A 616 -39.68 -0.06 -1.11
N ASP A 617 -38.57 -0.73 -0.79
CA ASP A 617 -37.55 -0.25 0.16
C ASP A 617 -36.50 0.68 -0.49
N TYR A 618 -36.63 1.03 -1.78
CA TYR A 618 -35.64 1.85 -2.52
C TYR A 618 -35.31 3.17 -1.81
N ALA A 619 -36.36 3.88 -1.35
CA ALA A 619 -36.19 5.15 -0.64
C ALA A 619 -35.38 4.98 0.69
N THR A 620 -35.48 3.82 1.34
CA THR A 620 -34.72 3.49 2.53
C THR A 620 -33.25 3.30 2.19
N TRP A 621 -32.96 2.62 1.09
CA TRP A 621 -31.59 2.40 0.62
C TRP A 621 -30.92 3.71 0.19
N GLU A 622 -31.61 4.54 -0.59
CA GLU A 622 -31.14 5.87 -0.97
C GLU A 622 -30.86 6.75 0.26
N LYS A 623 -31.77 6.74 1.25
CA LYS A 623 -31.58 7.48 2.50
C LYS A 623 -30.30 7.03 3.23
N ALA A 624 -30.02 5.73 3.26
CA ALA A 624 -28.81 5.20 3.89
C ALA A 624 -27.52 5.65 3.17
N ILE A 625 -27.51 5.65 1.83
CA ILE A 625 -26.40 6.17 1.02
C ILE A 625 -26.21 7.66 1.30
N ARG A 626 -27.27 8.44 1.31
CA ARG A 626 -27.23 9.89 1.59
C ARG A 626 -26.70 10.19 2.98
N LEU A 627 -27.10 9.41 3.97
CA LEU A 627 -26.66 9.55 5.36
C LEU A 627 -25.16 9.26 5.49
N PHE A 628 -24.67 8.20 4.84
CA PHE A 628 -23.25 7.88 4.85
C PHE A 628 -22.41 8.93 4.09
N GLY A 629 -22.89 9.42 2.94
CA GLY A 629 -22.26 10.54 2.24
C GLY A 629 -22.17 11.81 3.10
N GLY A 630 -23.22 12.10 3.90
CA GLY A 630 -23.22 13.16 4.90
C GLY A 630 -22.17 12.95 5.99
N TYR A 631 -22.03 11.71 6.48
CA TYR A 631 -20.99 11.33 7.42
C TYR A 631 -19.59 11.65 6.87
N LEU A 632 -19.27 11.19 5.66
CA LEU A 632 -17.97 11.44 5.04
C LEU A 632 -17.68 12.94 4.89
N LYS A 633 -18.63 13.73 4.47
CA LYS A 633 -18.49 15.20 4.39
C LYS A 633 -18.23 15.83 5.78
N ASN A 634 -18.88 15.34 6.82
CA ASN A 634 -18.71 15.85 8.18
C ASN A 634 -17.30 15.57 8.71
N ILE A 635 -16.81 14.33 8.59
CA ILE A 635 -15.49 13.98 9.12
C ILE A 635 -14.34 14.54 8.26
N TYR A 636 -14.53 14.66 6.95
CA TYR A 636 -13.56 15.25 6.01
C TYR A 636 -13.12 16.67 6.38
N ARG A 637 -13.98 17.45 7.04
CA ARG A 637 -13.69 18.84 7.46
C ARG A 637 -12.54 18.94 8.45
N TYR A 638 -12.29 17.88 9.21
CA TYR A 638 -11.28 17.88 10.26
C TYR A 638 -9.84 17.79 9.75
N VAL A 639 -9.63 17.44 8.47
CA VAL A 639 -8.28 17.30 7.89
C VAL A 639 -8.04 18.27 6.71
N GLN A 640 -8.60 19.46 6.82
CA GLN A 640 -8.31 20.52 5.85
C GLN A 640 -6.98 21.21 6.18
N PRO A 641 -6.16 21.60 5.19
CA PRO A 641 -6.42 21.60 3.74
C PRO A 641 -5.97 20.32 3.02
N TYR A 642 -5.46 19.30 3.69
CA TYR A 642 -4.92 18.10 3.04
C TYR A 642 -6.00 17.24 2.37
N GLY A 643 -7.18 17.17 2.97
CA GLY A 643 -8.30 16.43 2.40
C GLY A 643 -8.24 14.92 2.60
N LEU A 644 -7.44 14.42 3.55
CA LEU A 644 -7.52 13.04 4.02
C LEU A 644 -8.89 12.79 4.66
N ILE A 645 -9.53 11.68 4.36
CA ILE A 645 -10.68 11.21 5.13
C ILE A 645 -10.15 10.61 6.44
N PRO A 646 -10.56 11.11 7.63
CA PRO A 646 -10.21 10.51 8.91
C PRO A 646 -10.56 9.02 8.99
N SER A 647 -9.82 8.28 9.81
CA SER A 647 -10.12 6.86 10.08
C SER A 647 -11.55 6.61 10.56
N GLY A 648 -12.13 7.56 11.28
CA GLY A 648 -13.53 7.52 11.66
C GLY A 648 -13.80 7.78 13.15
N VAL A 649 -15.06 7.61 13.52
CA VAL A 649 -15.57 7.78 14.87
C VAL A 649 -15.31 6.52 15.70
N TYR A 650 -14.86 6.68 16.94
CA TYR A 650 -14.63 5.64 17.93
C TYR A 650 -15.50 5.89 19.17
N GLN A 651 -15.95 4.82 19.80
CA GLN A 651 -16.61 4.85 21.09
C GLN A 651 -15.60 4.58 22.23
N LYS A 652 -15.67 5.31 23.32
CA LYS A 652 -14.70 5.19 24.43
C LYS A 652 -14.62 3.79 25.06
N ASP A 653 -15.70 3.02 24.98
CA ASP A 653 -15.84 1.72 25.63
C ASP A 653 -15.65 0.51 24.69
N GLU A 654 -15.28 0.74 23.43
CA GLU A 654 -15.08 -0.36 22.46
C GLU A 654 -14.04 -1.38 22.92
N VAL A 655 -13.01 -0.96 23.62
CA VAL A 655 -11.98 -1.85 24.16
C VAL A 655 -12.55 -2.89 25.14
N LYS A 656 -13.72 -2.64 25.74
CA LYS A 656 -14.43 -3.58 26.63
C LYS A 656 -15.15 -4.69 25.87
N ASP A 657 -15.48 -4.45 24.59
CA ASP A 657 -16.02 -5.47 23.68
C ASP A 657 -14.87 -6.30 23.08
N LYS A 658 -14.21 -7.08 23.94
CA LYS A 658 -12.99 -7.82 23.59
C LYS A 658 -13.13 -8.62 22.29
N LYS A 659 -14.28 -9.26 22.06
CA LYS A 659 -14.50 -10.06 20.85
C LYS A 659 -14.34 -9.24 19.58
N ASN A 660 -15.03 -8.13 19.46
CA ASN A 660 -15.00 -7.28 18.28
C ASN A 660 -13.70 -6.47 18.21
N PHE A 661 -13.20 -5.98 19.33
CA PHE A 661 -11.98 -5.19 19.41
C PHE A 661 -10.74 -6.02 19.00
N LEU A 662 -10.58 -7.21 19.57
CA LEU A 662 -9.45 -8.10 19.25
C LEU A 662 -9.54 -8.73 17.85
N ALA A 663 -10.72 -8.77 17.23
CA ALA A 663 -10.86 -9.27 15.87
C ALA A 663 -9.99 -8.52 14.85
N VAL A 664 -9.70 -7.24 15.11
CA VAL A 664 -8.82 -6.40 14.28
C VAL A 664 -7.42 -6.20 14.87
N GLN A 665 -7.09 -6.88 15.96
CA GLN A 665 -5.81 -6.78 16.65
C GLN A 665 -5.18 -8.18 16.85
N PRO A 666 -4.83 -8.91 15.78
CA PRO A 666 -4.51 -10.34 15.85
C PRO A 666 -3.25 -10.65 16.65
N MET A 667 -2.30 -9.72 16.71
CA MET A 667 -1.01 -9.90 17.39
C MET A 667 -1.07 -9.61 18.89
N ILE A 668 -2.20 -9.13 19.40
CA ILE A 668 -2.37 -8.80 20.82
C ILE A 668 -2.90 -10.01 21.57
N GLY A 669 -2.26 -10.37 22.69
CA GLY A 669 -2.72 -11.43 23.59
C GLY A 669 -4.09 -11.10 24.19
N GLU A 670 -4.93 -12.11 24.39
CA GLU A 670 -6.30 -11.95 24.93
C GLU A 670 -6.34 -11.33 26.34
N ASP A 671 -5.28 -11.58 27.12
CA ASP A 671 -5.14 -11.09 28.50
C ASP A 671 -4.47 -9.71 28.58
N THR A 672 -4.07 -9.12 27.43
CA THR A 672 -3.43 -7.80 27.42
C THR A 672 -4.46 -6.72 27.75
N ASP A 673 -4.18 -5.92 28.78
CA ASP A 673 -4.96 -4.73 29.08
C ASP A 673 -4.51 -3.55 28.21
N LEU A 674 -5.38 -3.15 27.30
CA LEU A 674 -5.16 -2.04 26.36
C LEU A 674 -5.94 -0.79 26.75
N THR A 675 -6.63 -0.80 27.89
CA THR A 675 -7.59 0.26 28.27
C THR A 675 -6.93 1.63 28.37
N ALA A 676 -5.75 1.71 28.97
CA ALA A 676 -5.03 2.98 29.14
C ALA A 676 -4.53 3.52 27.79
N ASP A 677 -3.89 2.69 27.00
CA ASP A 677 -3.38 3.07 25.66
C ASP A 677 -4.53 3.46 24.71
N PHE A 678 -5.63 2.72 24.74
CA PHE A 678 -6.81 3.03 23.93
C PHE A 678 -7.40 4.39 24.30
N LYS A 679 -7.54 4.65 25.60
CA LYS A 679 -8.02 5.93 26.12
C LYS A 679 -7.10 7.08 25.68
N GLU A 680 -5.80 6.94 25.85
CA GLU A 680 -4.82 7.95 25.43
C GLU A 680 -4.89 8.21 23.91
N GLN A 681 -4.98 7.17 23.10
CA GLN A 681 -5.14 7.33 21.66
C GLN A 681 -6.43 8.09 21.31
N LEU A 682 -7.55 7.81 21.97
CA LEU A 682 -8.80 8.55 21.75
C LEU A 682 -8.67 10.02 22.16
N GLU A 683 -8.05 10.29 23.33
CA GLU A 683 -7.87 11.65 23.86
C GLU A 683 -6.94 12.50 22.99
N ASN A 684 -6.02 11.88 22.24
CA ASN A 684 -5.19 12.54 21.23
C ASN A 684 -5.92 12.82 19.91
N GLY A 685 -7.09 12.22 19.71
CA GLY A 685 -7.99 12.55 18.60
C GLY A 685 -8.87 13.77 18.87
N VAL A 686 -9.94 13.91 18.14
CA VAL A 686 -10.93 14.98 18.30
C VAL A 686 -12.12 14.48 19.10
N ARG A 687 -12.35 15.04 20.28
CA ARG A 687 -13.55 14.73 21.06
C ARG A 687 -14.79 15.29 20.34
N LEU A 688 -15.75 14.44 20.02
CA LEU A 688 -17.02 14.83 19.40
C LEU A 688 -18.10 15.10 20.46
N ASP A 689 -18.30 14.14 21.38
CA ASP A 689 -19.21 14.29 22.52
C ASP A 689 -18.66 13.56 23.78
N GLU A 690 -19.49 13.20 24.74
CA GLU A 690 -19.02 12.52 25.97
C GLU A 690 -18.53 11.08 25.72
N GLU A 691 -19.04 10.41 24.69
CA GLU A 691 -18.80 9.00 24.41
C GLU A 691 -17.99 8.76 23.15
N HIS A 692 -17.86 9.77 22.25
CA HIS A 692 -17.34 9.58 20.91
C HIS A 692 -16.15 10.49 20.61
N TYR A 693 -15.19 9.92 19.89
CA TYR A 693 -13.99 10.59 19.43
C TYR A 693 -13.78 10.33 17.93
N LEU A 694 -13.26 11.30 17.21
CA LEU A 694 -12.80 11.14 15.84
C LEU A 694 -11.28 10.96 15.84
N ARG A 695 -10.81 9.93 15.13
CA ARG A 695 -9.38 9.73 14.89
C ARG A 695 -9.04 10.00 13.43
N HIS A 696 -7.93 10.70 13.20
CA HIS A 696 -7.40 10.90 11.85
C HIS A 696 -6.78 9.61 11.33
N PHE A 697 -6.05 8.89 12.20
CA PHE A 697 -5.45 7.59 11.93
C PHE A 697 -6.07 6.48 12.78
N PRO A 698 -6.02 5.22 12.32
CA PRO A 698 -6.56 4.10 13.10
C PRO A 698 -5.96 4.01 14.50
N VAL A 699 -6.76 3.57 15.49
CA VAL A 699 -6.23 3.13 16.77
C VAL A 699 -5.23 1.99 16.54
N TRP A 700 -4.05 2.09 17.15
CA TRP A 700 -2.91 1.29 16.78
C TRP A 700 -2.35 0.47 17.95
N PHE A 701 -2.31 -0.85 17.79
CA PHE A 701 -1.68 -1.78 18.74
C PHE A 701 -0.85 -2.86 18.03
N SER A 702 -1.01 -3.02 16.75
CA SER A 702 -0.29 -4.00 15.94
C SER A 702 -0.15 -3.48 14.52
N PHE A 703 0.59 -4.21 13.70
CA PHE A 703 0.79 -3.92 12.29
C PHE A 703 -0.53 -3.63 11.54
N LYS A 704 -0.53 -2.60 10.70
CA LYS A 704 -1.69 -2.12 9.94
C LYS A 704 -1.30 -1.50 8.62
N GLY A 705 -2.28 -1.35 7.73
CA GLY A 705 -2.14 -0.62 6.48
C GLY A 705 -3.20 0.48 6.36
N ASN A 706 -2.80 1.74 6.36
CA ASN A 706 -3.74 2.86 6.26
C ASN A 706 -4.04 3.28 4.82
N ALA A 707 -3.11 3.10 3.87
CA ALA A 707 -3.32 3.47 2.47
C ALA A 707 -4.54 2.75 1.86
N ALA A 708 -4.65 1.45 2.10
CA ALA A 708 -5.77 0.67 1.61
C ALA A 708 -7.12 1.09 2.25
N VAL A 709 -7.12 1.41 3.56
CA VAL A 709 -8.32 1.94 4.28
C VAL A 709 -8.76 3.26 3.66
N GLN A 710 -7.83 4.18 3.45
CA GLN A 710 -8.07 5.49 2.85
C GLN A 710 -8.65 5.37 1.44
N LEU A 711 -8.06 4.51 0.61
CA LEU A 711 -8.53 4.27 -0.76
C LEU A 711 -9.91 3.60 -0.79
N ALA A 712 -10.18 2.64 0.10
CA ALA A 712 -11.48 2.00 0.24
C ALA A 712 -12.56 2.98 0.68
N THR A 713 -12.26 3.86 1.63
CA THR A 713 -13.19 4.92 2.05
C THR A 713 -13.38 5.97 0.95
N GLY A 714 -12.31 6.27 0.18
CA GLY A 714 -12.40 7.07 -1.04
C GLY A 714 -13.33 6.46 -2.08
N LYS A 715 -13.26 5.13 -2.30
CA LYS A 715 -14.21 4.41 -3.17
C LYS A 715 -15.65 4.56 -2.67
N ALA A 716 -15.89 4.43 -1.35
CA ALA A 716 -17.21 4.65 -0.79
C ALA A 716 -17.74 6.07 -1.06
N ALA A 717 -16.86 7.09 -0.93
CA ALA A 717 -17.20 8.47 -1.26
C ALA A 717 -17.57 8.64 -2.75
N ALA A 718 -16.80 8.01 -3.65
CA ALA A 718 -17.09 8.06 -5.09
C ALA A 718 -18.41 7.38 -5.44
N LEU A 719 -18.69 6.21 -4.88
CA LEU A 719 -19.97 5.50 -5.08
C LEU A 719 -21.18 6.36 -4.61
N CYS A 720 -21.07 6.97 -3.41
CA CYS A 720 -22.09 7.94 -2.96
C CYS A 720 -22.19 9.12 -3.91
N GLY A 721 -21.06 9.69 -4.33
CA GLY A 721 -20.99 10.86 -5.19
C GLY A 721 -21.65 10.63 -6.55
N LYS A 722 -21.38 9.52 -7.19
CA LYS A 722 -22.01 9.12 -8.46
C LYS A 722 -23.51 8.88 -8.29
N PHE A 723 -23.88 8.07 -7.30
CA PHE A 723 -25.28 7.73 -7.07
C PHE A 723 -26.15 8.96 -6.76
N LEU A 724 -25.64 9.87 -5.93
CA LEU A 724 -26.35 11.09 -5.52
C LEU A 724 -26.14 12.29 -6.47
N ASN A 725 -25.33 12.14 -7.51
CA ASN A 725 -24.84 13.23 -8.35
C ASN A 725 -24.22 14.38 -7.54
N ASP A 726 -23.38 14.03 -6.57
CA ASP A 726 -22.77 14.94 -5.59
C ASP A 726 -21.29 15.17 -5.89
N LYS A 727 -20.99 16.35 -6.45
CA LYS A 727 -19.61 16.74 -6.84
C LYS A 727 -18.65 16.89 -5.65
N GLU A 728 -19.17 17.23 -4.46
CA GLU A 728 -18.34 17.35 -3.27
C GLU A 728 -17.82 15.98 -2.85
N LEU A 729 -18.67 14.94 -2.85
CA LEU A 729 -18.24 13.58 -2.56
C LEU A 729 -17.26 13.04 -3.60
N MET A 730 -17.45 13.34 -4.88
CA MET A 730 -16.47 13.00 -5.93
C MET A 730 -15.13 13.70 -5.69
N ASN A 731 -15.12 14.97 -5.30
CA ASN A 731 -13.90 15.69 -4.94
C ASN A 731 -13.24 15.05 -3.70
N ILE A 732 -14.00 14.73 -2.65
CA ILE A 732 -13.47 14.04 -1.45
C ILE A 732 -12.80 12.72 -1.84
N ALA A 733 -13.40 11.95 -2.71
CA ALA A 733 -12.83 10.71 -3.23
C ALA A 733 -11.50 10.93 -3.94
N GLU A 734 -11.42 11.91 -4.84
CA GLU A 734 -10.21 12.19 -5.61
C GLU A 734 -9.06 12.76 -4.73
N GLN A 735 -9.39 13.50 -3.65
CA GLN A 735 -8.37 13.97 -2.71
C GLN A 735 -7.60 12.83 -2.04
N GLN A 736 -8.20 11.62 -1.91
CA GLN A 736 -7.50 10.46 -1.39
C GLN A 736 -6.39 9.99 -2.34
N LEU A 737 -6.62 10.06 -3.65
CA LEU A 737 -5.58 9.78 -4.65
C LEU A 737 -4.44 10.81 -4.55
N PHE A 738 -4.78 12.10 -4.44
CA PHE A 738 -3.76 13.16 -4.32
C PHE A 738 -2.91 13.04 -3.06
N TRP A 739 -3.48 12.57 -1.95
CA TRP A 739 -2.71 12.28 -0.74
C TRP A 739 -1.65 11.21 -1.01
N ILE A 740 -2.03 10.12 -1.66
CA ILE A 740 -1.10 9.02 -2.00
C ILE A 740 0.04 9.52 -2.90
N VAL A 741 -0.25 10.38 -3.86
CA VAL A 741 0.76 10.84 -4.82
C VAL A 741 1.36 12.22 -4.47
N GLY A 742 1.50 12.52 -3.18
CA GLY A 742 2.35 13.60 -2.70
C GLY A 742 1.64 14.80 -2.07
N ARG A 743 0.29 14.91 -2.11
CA ARG A 743 -0.42 15.98 -1.41
C ARG A 743 -0.65 15.64 0.07
N ASN A 744 0.40 15.22 0.73
CA ASN A 744 0.50 14.88 2.15
C ASN A 744 1.55 15.78 2.83
N PRO A 745 1.63 15.85 4.17
CA PRO A 745 2.53 16.79 4.86
C PRO A 745 4.01 16.67 4.47
N PHE A 746 4.42 15.55 3.96
CA PHE A 746 5.81 15.24 3.61
C PHE A 746 6.13 15.51 2.13
N GLY A 747 5.13 15.76 1.28
CA GLY A 747 5.33 16.00 -0.15
C GLY A 747 5.91 14.79 -0.89
N GLN A 748 5.69 13.57 -0.38
CA GLN A 748 6.19 12.34 -0.98
C GLN A 748 5.07 11.56 -1.66
N SER A 749 5.32 11.12 -2.90
CA SER A 749 4.50 10.09 -3.52
C SER A 749 4.73 8.76 -2.81
N LEU A 750 3.67 8.04 -2.44
CA LEU A 750 3.78 6.71 -1.87
C LEU A 750 3.95 5.64 -2.95
N ILE A 751 3.68 5.95 -4.21
CA ILE A 751 3.83 5.01 -5.33
C ILE A 751 5.23 5.15 -5.90
N TRP A 752 6.01 4.07 -5.83
CA TRP A 752 7.36 4.06 -6.39
C TRP A 752 7.32 4.29 -7.91
N GLY A 753 8.12 5.23 -8.40
CA GLY A 753 8.18 5.58 -9.82
C GLY A 753 7.02 6.43 -10.34
N GLU A 754 6.11 6.92 -9.47
CA GLU A 754 5.04 7.84 -9.86
C GLU A 754 5.24 9.23 -9.25
N GLY A 755 5.12 10.26 -10.08
CA GLY A 755 5.34 11.64 -9.67
C GLY A 755 6.81 11.94 -9.38
N SER A 756 7.09 12.46 -8.20
CA SER A 756 8.44 12.80 -7.73
C SER A 756 8.55 12.61 -6.23
N ASN A 757 9.79 12.50 -5.73
CA ASN A 757 10.10 12.35 -4.31
C ASN A 757 9.44 11.11 -3.69
N TYR A 758 9.57 9.94 -4.34
CA TYR A 758 9.12 8.65 -3.81
C TYR A 758 10.26 7.97 -3.05
N PRO A 759 9.99 7.35 -1.87
CA PRO A 759 10.99 6.69 -1.04
C PRO A 759 11.28 5.26 -1.49
N GLN A 760 12.35 4.68 -0.97
CA GLN A 760 12.49 3.21 -0.95
C GLN A 760 11.30 2.60 -0.23
N LEU A 761 10.88 1.41 -0.69
CA LEU A 761 9.82 0.63 -0.07
C LEU A 761 10.40 -0.66 0.49
N TYR A 762 9.82 -1.10 1.60
CA TYR A 762 10.17 -2.37 2.24
C TYR A 762 9.64 -3.52 1.38
N ASN A 763 10.56 -4.37 0.93
CA ASN A 763 10.23 -5.40 -0.03
C ASN A 763 11.20 -6.57 0.03
N ALA A 764 10.83 -7.63 0.70
CA ALA A 764 11.62 -8.87 0.76
C ALA A 764 11.58 -9.68 -0.56
N LEU A 765 10.96 -9.17 -1.61
CA LEU A 765 10.91 -9.69 -2.97
C LEU A 765 11.89 -8.92 -3.88
N PRO A 766 11.76 -8.97 -5.18
CA PRO A 766 12.80 -8.59 -6.14
C PRO A 766 13.16 -7.08 -6.21
N GLY A 767 13.23 -6.40 -5.11
CA GLY A 767 13.67 -5.02 -5.00
C GLY A 767 12.63 -4.00 -5.47
N GLU A 768 13.08 -2.81 -5.86
CA GLU A 768 12.18 -1.74 -6.28
C GLU A 768 11.36 -2.11 -7.51
N MET A 769 10.08 -1.78 -7.51
CA MET A 769 9.14 -2.05 -8.58
C MET A 769 8.32 -0.80 -8.90
N VAL A 770 8.30 -0.40 -10.17
CA VAL A 770 7.44 0.71 -10.60
C VAL A 770 5.98 0.39 -10.30
N GLY A 771 5.30 1.30 -9.64
CA GLY A 771 3.90 1.16 -9.26
C GLY A 771 3.64 0.50 -7.92
N ALA A 772 4.67 0.07 -7.20
CA ALA A 772 4.51 -0.47 -5.85
C ALA A 772 3.91 0.57 -4.90
N ILE A 773 2.90 0.16 -4.14
CA ILE A 773 2.19 0.99 -3.15
C ILE A 773 2.37 0.36 -1.77
N PRO A 774 2.79 1.13 -0.75
CA PRO A 774 2.99 0.59 0.58
C PRO A 774 1.69 0.49 1.39
N VAL A 775 1.82 -0.09 2.58
CA VAL A 775 0.79 -0.07 3.63
C VAL A 775 0.40 1.36 4.03
N GLY A 776 1.34 2.31 4.04
CA GLY A 776 1.06 3.75 4.11
C GLY A 776 1.37 4.43 5.43
N MET A 777 1.06 5.71 5.47
CA MET A 777 1.30 6.57 6.64
C MET A 777 0.42 6.18 7.81
N GLU A 778 0.97 6.26 9.02
CA GLU A 778 0.29 6.00 10.28
C GLU A 778 0.57 7.12 11.29
N SER A 779 0.05 7.01 12.50
CA SER A 779 0.48 7.80 13.64
C SER A 779 1.60 7.09 14.41
N ARG A 780 2.39 7.83 15.15
CA ARG A 780 3.44 7.31 16.02
C ARG A 780 2.90 7.09 17.43
N GLY A 781 3.10 5.92 17.99
CA GLY A 781 2.66 5.60 19.35
C GLY A 781 1.16 5.84 19.53
N ASN A 782 0.79 6.56 20.57
CA ASN A 782 -0.60 6.91 20.90
C ASN A 782 -1.06 8.25 20.28
N GLU A 783 -0.22 8.91 19.45
CA GLU A 783 -0.55 10.17 18.78
C GLU A 783 -1.66 9.99 17.72
N ASP A 784 -2.14 11.10 17.17
CA ASP A 784 -3.10 11.15 16.06
C ASP A 784 -2.66 12.14 14.97
N THR A 785 -1.35 12.18 14.72
CA THR A 785 -0.73 13.00 13.69
C THR A 785 -0.02 12.13 12.67
N PRO A 786 0.10 12.56 11.41
CA PRO A 786 0.78 11.76 10.39
C PRO A 786 2.25 11.57 10.76
N TYR A 787 2.72 10.33 10.60
CA TYR A 787 4.10 9.93 10.77
C TYR A 787 4.56 9.11 9.57
N TRP A 788 5.70 9.48 9.00
CA TRP A 788 6.29 8.84 7.84
C TRP A 788 7.81 8.86 7.98
N PRO A 789 8.38 7.91 8.74
CA PRO A 789 9.82 7.87 9.00
C PRO A 789 10.62 7.67 7.73
N GLN A 790 11.87 8.12 7.70
CA GLN A 790 12.77 7.83 6.59
C GLN A 790 13.29 6.39 6.65
N PHE A 791 13.22 5.76 7.79
CA PHE A 791 13.48 4.32 7.93
C PHE A 791 12.54 3.50 7.04
N ASN A 792 13.12 2.58 6.26
CA ASN A 792 12.38 1.65 5.42
C ASN A 792 12.00 0.41 6.24
N THR A 793 10.80 0.42 6.79
CA THR A 793 10.30 -0.65 7.67
C THR A 793 8.95 -1.17 7.19
N ALA A 794 8.67 -2.44 7.47
CA ALA A 794 7.40 -3.07 7.14
C ALA A 794 6.19 -2.29 7.67
N THR A 795 6.27 -1.70 8.86
CA THR A 795 5.15 -1.00 9.50
C THR A 795 4.55 0.13 8.65
N TYR A 796 5.38 0.85 7.88
CA TYR A 796 4.95 2.02 7.11
C TYR A 796 5.13 1.83 5.61
N LYS A 797 6.19 1.13 5.19
CA LYS A 797 6.67 1.12 3.81
C LYS A 797 6.59 -0.23 3.12
N GLU A 798 6.05 -1.25 3.78
CA GLU A 798 5.85 -2.55 3.15
C GLU A 798 4.95 -2.42 1.92
N VAL A 799 5.42 -2.90 0.77
CA VAL A 799 4.62 -2.98 -0.44
C VAL A 799 3.42 -3.91 -0.21
N TRP A 800 2.27 -3.60 -0.77
CA TRP A 800 1.08 -4.38 -0.46
C TRP A 800 0.08 -4.47 -1.62
N GLY A 801 -0.26 -5.70 -2.00
CA GLY A 801 -1.24 -5.99 -3.05
C GLY A 801 -2.63 -5.41 -2.77
N SER A 802 -3.07 -5.41 -1.50
CA SER A 802 -4.36 -4.79 -1.13
C SER A 802 -4.39 -3.29 -1.43
N SER A 803 -3.30 -2.56 -1.19
CA SER A 803 -3.21 -1.13 -1.53
C SER A 803 -3.32 -0.93 -3.05
N ALA A 804 -2.67 -1.78 -3.84
CA ALA A 804 -2.77 -1.75 -5.30
C ALA A 804 -4.20 -2.05 -5.79
N GLY A 805 -4.85 -3.07 -5.22
CA GLY A 805 -6.25 -3.38 -5.54
C GLY A 805 -7.18 -2.21 -5.23
N ARG A 806 -7.04 -1.57 -4.05
CA ARG A 806 -7.86 -0.41 -3.69
C ARG A 806 -7.55 0.82 -4.55
N TRP A 807 -6.31 0.96 -5.02
CA TRP A 807 -5.95 1.99 -5.99
C TRP A 807 -6.75 1.81 -7.29
N PHE A 808 -6.72 0.61 -7.92
CA PHE A 808 -7.51 0.32 -9.11
C PHE A 808 -9.00 0.58 -8.89
N SER A 809 -9.53 0.12 -7.76
CA SER A 809 -10.95 0.30 -7.44
C SER A 809 -11.35 1.77 -7.35
N LEU A 810 -10.49 2.64 -6.78
CA LEU A 810 -10.82 4.06 -6.66
C LEU A 810 -10.61 4.81 -7.99
N ILE A 811 -9.49 4.57 -8.72
CA ILE A 811 -9.26 5.28 -10.00
C ILE A 811 -10.26 4.87 -11.08
N SER A 812 -10.90 3.70 -10.99
CA SER A 812 -11.96 3.28 -11.89
C SER A 812 -13.18 4.21 -11.85
N GLU A 813 -13.29 5.06 -10.83
CA GLU A 813 -14.39 6.00 -10.67
C GLU A 813 -14.19 7.33 -11.43
N PHE A 814 -13.00 7.54 -12.00
CA PHE A 814 -12.59 8.75 -12.69
C PHE A 814 -12.19 8.45 -14.16
#